data_a072fcf7bb4dd7d82fabccabde63a937
#
_entry.id   a072fcf7bb4dd7d82fabccabde63a937
#
_cell.length_a   1.000
_cell.length_b   1.000
_cell.length_c   1.000
_cell.angle_alpha   90.00
_cell.angle_beta   90.00
_cell.angle_gamma   90.00
#
_symmetry.space_group_name_H-M   'P 1'
#
loop_
_entity.id
_entity.type
_entity.pdbx_description
1 polymer ?
#
loop_
_entity_poly.entity_id
_entity_poly.type
_entity_poly.pdbx_seq_one_letter_code
_entity_poly.pdbx_strand_id
1 'polypeptide(L)'
;MPRFHSHALRHHALAVAALTLMSAGAQAQEAAAAADKADKSDGLKLDAVVVTGTSTAKSKMRTSVAISTIESEGVTAVTAASATDVLRAVPGIRAEASGGESNANVAVRGIPVSAGGARYIQFQEDGLPVLQFGDIAFATPDTWMRADAAFERLEVVRGGSASTLATGAPGGIINFINKTGLEQGGSIQLTKGLDFDQTRVDYGYGGRLAPKTRFYIGGFYRVGDGGRKGADGTENGGQIRGNVTFELSGKDYVRFSFKHLDDHTPTFMPTPVRYVNGSIQEIPGLDPRRTAFYNAGWPLDNTLTNTNGRATSNIRDGLSAKSDAFGADVSLDAGGGFRLQNKFSWSKNSGRFIGIFPGDDVAAAPAGTTIATGPDAGKTYTGNKFTAVVFNTKVDDAGLLANDLKFSREFDLGAGTRVSAVAGLYTSVQKLDLTWNFNQYSLSADESGARLLNVPGVTNGAPGFGGCCSNTQDSKYTTNAPYLVLNLDSGPFSGDFSLRRDNNKASGSYYQSNAGVAYDLGKPNLIDYDFGRTSYSLGGNYQLNKDLSVFARYSDGAAYNADRITFFNNPNLVNGKSSTIPVNKVKQTEVGVKLRGNGYSLFATLFDAKTDEVNVDVTTTPIVAKANSYRSKGLELEGSAHFGLVSLLGGLTYTDAKQADGRAPKRQAKFVYQLTPTLNFSDELTAGVGIVGTSKSQDDGPSGPLTITLPAYTVVNAFVSYSLTPKATLTLAANNLFNEIAYTESNDGRGAARAYTGRTVKASIRYNF
;
A
#
# COMPACT_ATOMS: atom_id res chain seq x y z
N MET A 1 11.18 -37.82 17.53
CA MET A 1 11.17 -36.79 18.57
C MET A 1 11.30 -35.45 17.88
N PRO A 2 10.29 -34.61 17.90
CA PRO A 2 10.30 -33.35 17.15
C PRO A 2 11.05 -32.27 17.92
N ARG A 3 11.93 -31.56 17.22
CA ARG A 3 12.56 -30.33 17.71
C ARG A 3 11.60 -29.15 17.47
N PHE A 4 10.62 -28.99 18.34
CA PHE A 4 9.90 -27.76 18.52
C PHE A 4 10.40 -27.14 19.82
N HIS A 5 10.85 -25.85 19.82
CA HIS A 5 10.96 -24.99 21.03
C HIS A 5 12.18 -24.07 21.07
N SER A 6 12.58 -23.40 20.01
CA SER A 6 13.57 -22.32 20.19
C SER A 6 13.13 -20.93 19.69
N HIS A 7 12.18 -20.83 18.80
CA HIS A 7 11.71 -19.51 18.31
C HIS A 7 10.61 -18.89 19.18
N ALA A 8 9.68 -19.67 19.69
CA ALA A 8 8.60 -19.17 20.55
C ALA A 8 9.10 -18.51 21.84
N LEU A 9 10.15 -19.06 22.46
CA LEU A 9 10.70 -18.54 23.73
C LEU A 9 11.38 -17.16 23.60
N ARG A 10 11.95 -16.83 22.44
CA ARG A 10 12.58 -15.50 22.24
C ARG A 10 11.55 -14.39 22.06
N HIS A 11 10.41 -14.68 21.45
CA HIS A 11 9.35 -13.70 21.25
C HIS A 11 8.51 -13.47 22.53
N HIS A 12 8.33 -14.47 23.36
CA HIS A 12 7.68 -14.32 24.68
C HIS A 12 8.51 -13.48 25.65
N ALA A 13 9.84 -13.54 25.58
CA ALA A 13 10.71 -12.73 26.41
C ALA A 13 10.64 -11.22 26.08
N LEU A 14 10.46 -10.87 24.82
CA LEU A 14 10.29 -9.46 24.41
C LEU A 14 8.92 -8.90 24.82
N ALA A 15 7.85 -9.70 24.74
CA ALA A 15 6.53 -9.29 25.19
C ALA A 15 6.45 -9.12 26.72
N VAL A 16 7.11 -10.00 27.47
CA VAL A 16 7.21 -9.92 28.94
C VAL A 16 8.11 -8.76 29.37
N ALA A 17 9.20 -8.47 28.66
CA ALA A 17 10.07 -7.31 28.95
C ALA A 17 9.34 -5.97 28.69
N ALA A 18 8.48 -5.90 27.65
CA ALA A 18 7.64 -4.74 27.40
C ALA A 18 6.58 -4.54 28.52
N LEU A 19 5.98 -5.62 29.01
CA LEU A 19 5.02 -5.58 30.13
C LEU A 19 5.67 -5.19 31.47
N THR A 20 6.90 -5.62 31.73
CA THR A 20 7.63 -5.27 32.97
C THR A 20 8.15 -3.81 32.97
N LEU A 21 8.49 -3.26 31.80
CA LEU A 21 8.84 -1.83 31.71
C LEU A 21 7.61 -0.92 31.88
N MET A 22 6.41 -1.39 31.57
CA MET A 22 5.15 -0.66 31.78
C MET A 22 4.70 -0.62 33.25
N SER A 23 5.05 -1.62 34.06
CA SER A 23 4.69 -1.65 35.48
C SER A 23 5.52 -0.75 36.39
N ALA A 24 6.70 -0.32 35.95
CA ALA A 24 7.58 0.58 36.71
C ALA A 24 7.20 2.08 36.56
N GLY A 25 6.37 2.44 35.57
CA GLY A 25 5.91 3.82 35.32
C GLY A 25 4.60 4.22 36.00
N ALA A 26 3.87 3.27 36.61
CA ALA A 26 2.52 3.50 37.11
C ALA A 26 2.42 4.21 38.47
N GLN A 27 3.53 4.61 39.09
CA GLN A 27 3.52 5.24 40.42
C GLN A 27 3.88 6.73 40.43
N ALA A 28 3.88 7.42 39.31
CA ALA A 28 4.17 8.85 39.31
C ALA A 28 3.03 9.64 38.66
N GLN A 29 2.23 10.24 39.52
CA GLN A 29 1.51 11.49 39.31
C GLN A 29 0.03 11.43 38.92
N GLU A 30 -0.80 11.41 39.96
CA GLU A 30 -2.04 12.20 39.99
C GLU A 30 -1.67 13.70 40.04
N ALA A 31 -1.75 14.39 38.91
CA ALA A 31 -1.90 15.84 38.88
C ALA A 31 -2.43 16.29 37.52
N ALA A 32 -3.69 16.71 37.54
CA ALA A 32 -4.29 17.74 36.72
C ALA A 32 -3.93 17.85 35.23
N ALA A 33 -4.88 17.52 34.40
CA ALA A 33 -5.18 18.29 33.22
C ALA A 33 -6.69 18.33 33.03
N ALA A 34 -7.30 19.45 33.33
CA ALA A 34 -8.48 19.88 32.62
C ALA A 34 -8.02 20.16 31.18
N ALA A 35 -7.89 19.11 30.38
CA ALA A 35 -7.67 19.24 28.96
C ALA A 35 -8.96 19.79 28.36
N ASP A 36 -8.85 20.92 27.68
CA ASP A 36 -9.84 21.44 26.75
C ASP A 36 -10.49 20.28 26.02
N LYS A 37 -11.82 20.21 26.06
CA LYS A 37 -12.61 19.28 25.26
C LYS A 37 -12.34 19.63 23.80
N ALA A 38 -11.31 19.01 23.21
CA ALA A 38 -11.10 19.07 21.77
C ALA A 38 -12.37 18.54 21.10
N ASP A 39 -12.95 19.36 20.27
CA ASP A 39 -14.13 19.06 19.48
C ASP A 39 -13.89 17.75 18.71
N LYS A 40 -14.56 16.66 19.15
CA LYS A 40 -14.43 15.30 18.61
C LYS A 40 -15.12 15.16 17.25
N SER A 41 -14.98 16.14 16.36
CA SER A 41 -15.48 16.01 14.99
C SER A 41 -14.45 15.25 14.15
N ASP A 42 -14.67 13.95 13.95
CA ASP A 42 -13.96 13.09 12.97
C ASP A 42 -14.28 13.52 11.52
N GLY A 43 -14.11 14.78 11.20
CA GLY A 43 -14.47 15.35 9.91
C GLY A 43 -13.25 15.80 9.10
N LEU A 44 -13.47 16.09 7.82
CA LEU A 44 -12.50 16.74 6.95
C LEU A 44 -12.08 18.09 7.56
N LYS A 45 -10.96 18.13 8.28
CA LYS A 45 -10.45 19.35 8.94
C LYS A 45 -9.68 20.19 7.92
N LEU A 46 -10.36 21.17 7.29
CA LEU A 46 -9.72 22.06 6.32
C LEU A 46 -8.72 23.04 6.94
N ASP A 47 -8.77 23.27 8.25
CA ASP A 47 -7.75 24.01 8.99
C ASP A 47 -6.53 23.16 9.36
N ALA A 48 -6.61 21.84 9.24
CA ALA A 48 -5.48 20.97 9.55
C ALA A 48 -4.24 21.39 8.74
N VAL A 49 -3.12 21.44 9.44
CA VAL A 49 -1.82 21.74 8.85
C VAL A 49 -1.28 20.45 8.23
N VAL A 50 -0.98 20.50 6.95
CA VAL A 50 -0.40 19.38 6.21
C VAL A 50 1.07 19.62 5.93
N VAL A 51 1.83 18.54 5.90
CA VAL A 51 3.27 18.54 5.64
C VAL A 51 3.65 17.79 4.37
N THR A 52 2.75 16.93 3.88
CA THR A 52 2.94 16.17 2.64
C THR A 52 2.43 16.97 1.44
N GLY A 53 3.14 16.94 0.34
CA GLY A 53 2.75 17.66 -0.88
C GLY A 53 2.93 19.19 -0.81
N THR A 54 3.53 19.68 0.26
CA THR A 54 3.91 21.09 0.46
C THR A 54 5.35 21.16 0.92
N SER A 55 6.07 22.21 0.53
CA SER A 55 7.46 22.40 0.96
C SER A 55 7.57 22.99 2.37
N THR A 56 6.51 23.63 2.82
CA THR A 56 6.34 24.19 4.17
C THR A 56 4.96 23.80 4.69
N ALA A 57 4.83 23.66 6.00
CA ALA A 57 3.56 23.32 6.64
C ALA A 57 2.51 24.43 6.38
N LYS A 58 1.36 24.06 5.79
CA LYS A 58 0.26 24.97 5.43
C LYS A 58 -1.09 24.37 5.80
N SER A 59 -2.07 25.23 6.13
CA SER A 59 -3.46 24.78 6.28
C SER A 59 -4.03 24.34 4.93
N LYS A 60 -4.89 23.32 4.92
CA LYS A 60 -5.53 22.82 3.69
C LYS A 60 -6.30 23.94 2.96
N MET A 61 -6.91 24.88 3.66
CA MET A 61 -7.64 26.02 3.06
C MET A 61 -6.74 26.92 2.21
N ARG A 62 -5.45 26.97 2.49
CA ARG A 62 -4.46 27.83 1.79
C ARG A 62 -3.58 27.08 0.81
N THR A 63 -3.81 25.80 0.58
CA THR A 63 -3.07 25.02 -0.42
C THR A 63 -3.81 24.95 -1.75
N SER A 64 -3.07 24.81 -2.85
CA SER A 64 -3.61 24.52 -4.19
C SER A 64 -3.54 23.01 -4.51
N VAL A 65 -3.50 22.14 -3.50
CA VAL A 65 -3.32 20.69 -3.63
C VAL A 65 -4.50 19.96 -3.01
N ALA A 66 -4.90 18.84 -3.65
CA ALA A 66 -5.91 17.93 -3.11
C ALA A 66 -5.24 16.99 -2.09
N ILE A 67 -5.49 17.21 -0.80
CA ILE A 67 -4.90 16.43 0.30
C ILE A 67 -5.99 15.92 1.22
N SER A 68 -6.06 14.59 1.38
CA SER A 68 -6.87 13.94 2.40
C SER A 68 -6.01 13.59 3.62
N THR A 69 -6.57 13.69 4.80
CA THR A 69 -5.94 13.25 6.06
C THR A 69 -6.87 12.29 6.77
N ILE A 70 -6.33 11.17 7.23
CA ILE A 70 -7.04 10.19 8.06
C ILE A 70 -6.24 10.05 9.35
N GLU A 71 -6.87 10.39 10.47
CA GLU A 71 -6.29 10.25 11.80
C GLU A 71 -6.29 8.78 12.25
N SER A 72 -5.44 8.43 13.20
CA SER A 72 -5.30 7.04 13.69
C SER A 72 -6.59 6.47 14.30
N GLU A 73 -7.43 7.31 14.87
CA GLU A 73 -8.74 6.91 15.44
C GLU A 73 -9.67 6.37 14.35
N GLY A 74 -9.71 7.03 13.17
CA GLY A 74 -10.50 6.58 12.02
C GLY A 74 -10.01 5.23 11.48
N VAL A 75 -8.70 4.97 11.48
CA VAL A 75 -8.11 3.68 11.09
C VAL A 75 -8.46 2.59 12.09
N THR A 76 -8.39 2.90 13.39
CA THR A 76 -8.68 1.96 14.48
C THR A 76 -10.16 1.59 14.51
N ALA A 77 -11.06 2.54 14.26
CA ALA A 77 -12.52 2.32 14.27
C ALA A 77 -12.95 1.27 13.22
N VAL A 78 -12.34 1.26 12.04
CA VAL A 78 -12.65 0.26 11.01
C VAL A 78 -11.78 -1.01 11.12
N THR A 79 -10.97 -1.14 12.18
CA THR A 79 -10.06 -2.28 12.42
C THR A 79 -9.22 -2.65 11.18
N ALA A 80 -8.77 -1.63 10.45
CA ALA A 80 -7.95 -1.81 9.26
C ALA A 80 -6.63 -2.50 9.63
N ALA A 81 -6.31 -3.58 8.93
CA ALA A 81 -5.09 -4.34 9.15
C ALA A 81 -3.99 -3.95 8.16
N SER A 82 -4.36 -3.50 6.99
CA SER A 82 -3.46 -3.21 5.87
C SER A 82 -3.53 -1.75 5.42
N ALA A 83 -2.48 -1.30 4.72
CA ALA A 83 -2.49 -0.02 4.06
C ALA A 83 -3.65 0.10 3.05
N THR A 84 -4.00 -0.99 2.37
CA THR A 84 -5.10 -1.03 1.40
C THR A 84 -6.45 -0.74 2.04
N ASP A 85 -6.71 -1.29 3.23
CA ASP A 85 -7.98 -1.05 3.92
C ASP A 85 -8.15 0.42 4.29
N VAL A 86 -7.07 1.05 4.76
CA VAL A 86 -7.05 2.49 5.05
C VAL A 86 -7.27 3.32 3.79
N LEU A 87 -6.61 2.96 2.69
CA LEU A 87 -6.66 3.71 1.44
C LEU A 87 -8.02 3.65 0.75
N ARG A 88 -8.82 2.60 0.98
CA ARG A 88 -10.19 2.53 0.47
C ARG A 88 -11.10 3.61 1.03
N ALA A 89 -10.78 4.18 2.16
CA ALA A 89 -11.50 5.29 2.75
C ALA A 89 -11.10 6.66 2.17
N VAL A 90 -10.11 6.73 1.26
CA VAL A 90 -9.61 7.97 0.66
C VAL A 90 -10.29 8.25 -0.68
N PRO A 91 -10.97 9.40 -0.86
CA PRO A 91 -11.54 9.79 -2.15
C PRO A 91 -10.50 9.83 -3.27
N GLY A 92 -10.90 9.42 -4.48
CA GLY A 92 -10.02 9.43 -5.65
C GLY A 92 -8.97 8.32 -5.69
N ILE A 93 -8.86 7.52 -4.65
CA ILE A 93 -7.98 6.36 -4.58
C ILE A 93 -8.78 5.08 -4.86
N ARG A 94 -8.29 4.28 -5.78
CA ARG A 94 -8.67 2.87 -5.90
C ARG A 94 -7.54 2.02 -5.33
N ALA A 95 -7.81 1.30 -4.25
CA ALA A 95 -6.87 0.41 -3.61
C ALA A 95 -7.41 -1.03 -3.58
N GLU A 96 -6.65 -1.96 -4.12
CA GLU A 96 -7.00 -3.37 -4.23
C GLU A 96 -5.93 -4.21 -3.52
N ALA A 97 -6.35 -5.08 -2.63
CA ALA A 97 -5.47 -6.06 -2.00
C ALA A 97 -5.15 -7.18 -2.99
N SER A 98 -4.16 -6.98 -3.84
CA SER A 98 -3.79 -7.90 -4.91
C SER A 98 -3.21 -9.21 -4.37
N GLY A 99 -2.47 -9.17 -3.29
CA GLY A 99 -1.84 -10.34 -2.69
C GLY A 99 -2.36 -10.69 -1.29
N GLY A 100 -3.51 -10.19 -0.86
CA GLY A 100 -3.98 -10.32 0.51
C GLY A 100 -3.87 -9.00 1.27
N GLU A 101 -3.29 -8.96 2.47
CA GLU A 101 -3.12 -7.73 3.25
C GLU A 101 -2.03 -6.80 2.72
N SER A 102 -1.20 -7.25 1.81
CA SER A 102 -0.13 -6.48 1.17
C SER A 102 -0.02 -6.83 -0.31
N ASN A 103 0.91 -6.22 -1.00
CA ASN A 103 1.02 -6.25 -2.46
C ASN A 103 -0.19 -5.57 -3.13
N ALA A 104 -0.46 -4.34 -2.71
CA ALA A 104 -1.61 -3.57 -3.16
C ALA A 104 -1.44 -3.01 -4.58
N ASN A 105 -2.52 -3.08 -5.37
CA ASN A 105 -2.67 -2.28 -6.58
C ASN A 105 -3.33 -0.96 -6.21
N VAL A 106 -2.67 0.17 -6.46
CA VAL A 106 -3.21 1.48 -6.14
C VAL A 106 -3.20 2.37 -7.37
N ALA A 107 -4.34 2.99 -7.65
CA ALA A 107 -4.50 3.96 -8.74
C ALA A 107 -5.20 5.22 -8.24
N VAL A 108 -4.89 6.35 -8.90
CA VAL A 108 -5.43 7.67 -8.58
C VAL A 108 -6.00 8.28 -9.85
N ARG A 109 -7.22 8.80 -9.80
CA ARG A 109 -7.83 9.62 -10.87
C ARG A 109 -7.84 8.95 -12.25
N GLY A 110 -8.02 7.64 -12.32
CA GLY A 110 -8.01 6.91 -13.59
C GLY A 110 -6.67 6.91 -14.32
N ILE A 111 -5.59 7.31 -13.67
CA ILE A 111 -4.24 6.95 -14.09
C ILE A 111 -4.16 5.43 -14.00
N PRO A 112 -3.67 4.74 -15.05
CA PRO A 112 -3.87 3.31 -15.19
C PRO A 112 -3.44 2.49 -13.98
N VAL A 113 -4.25 1.49 -13.61
CA VAL A 113 -3.88 0.50 -12.60
C VAL A 113 -2.80 -0.38 -13.20
N SER A 114 -1.63 -0.43 -12.57
CA SER A 114 -0.64 -1.44 -12.90
C SER A 114 -1.04 -2.78 -12.28
N ALA A 115 -0.79 -3.89 -12.95
CA ALA A 115 -0.89 -5.20 -12.34
C ALA A 115 0.26 -5.36 -11.33
N GLY A 116 -0.06 -5.49 -10.04
CA GLY A 116 0.90 -5.69 -8.95
C GLY A 116 1.67 -4.43 -8.56
N GLY A 117 1.01 -3.31 -8.26
CA GLY A 117 1.72 -2.18 -7.72
C GLY A 117 1.01 -0.83 -7.75
N ALA A 118 1.79 0.19 -7.38
CA ALA A 118 1.37 1.58 -7.29
C ALA A 118 2.30 2.48 -8.13
N ARG A 119 2.51 2.12 -9.39
CA ARG A 119 3.54 2.67 -10.29
C ARG A 119 3.64 4.19 -10.35
N TYR A 120 2.51 4.89 -10.17
CA TYR A 120 2.42 6.34 -10.28
C TYR A 120 2.38 7.04 -8.91
N ILE A 121 2.57 6.28 -7.83
CA ILE A 121 2.39 6.74 -6.45
C ILE A 121 3.64 6.38 -5.65
N GLN A 122 4.03 7.25 -4.71
CA GLN A 122 5.07 6.92 -3.74
C GLN A 122 4.46 6.74 -2.35
N PHE A 123 4.79 5.61 -1.73
CA PHE A 123 4.49 5.35 -0.32
C PHE A 123 5.66 5.81 0.55
N GLN A 124 5.34 6.57 1.58
CA GLN A 124 6.31 7.16 2.49
C GLN A 124 5.99 6.82 3.95
N GLU A 125 7.02 6.73 4.76
CA GLU A 125 6.98 6.84 6.22
C GLU A 125 7.75 8.10 6.62
N ASP A 126 7.08 9.00 7.36
CA ASP A 126 7.62 10.29 7.83
C ASP A 126 8.25 11.17 6.72
N GLY A 127 7.76 11.04 5.49
CA GLY A 127 8.15 11.84 4.34
C GLY A 127 9.32 11.28 3.51
N LEU A 128 9.80 10.07 3.79
CA LEU A 128 10.77 9.36 2.96
C LEU A 128 10.16 8.06 2.40
N PRO A 129 10.54 7.63 1.18
CA PRO A 129 9.97 6.44 0.57
C PRO A 129 10.35 5.15 1.32
N VAL A 130 9.43 4.19 1.36
CA VAL A 130 9.69 2.82 1.83
C VAL A 130 10.41 2.00 0.75
N LEU A 131 10.00 2.17 -0.50
CA LEU A 131 10.75 1.81 -1.70
C LEU A 131 10.84 3.03 -2.60
N GLN A 132 11.92 3.16 -3.34
CA GLN A 132 12.12 4.28 -4.27
C GLN A 132 11.01 4.35 -5.34
N PHE A 133 10.50 3.21 -5.75
CA PHE A 133 9.46 3.05 -6.77
C PHE A 133 8.19 2.47 -6.13
N GLY A 134 7.03 2.84 -6.65
CA GLY A 134 5.75 2.30 -6.21
C GLY A 134 5.53 0.83 -6.60
N ASP A 135 6.42 0.29 -7.43
CA ASP A 135 6.42 -1.08 -7.91
C ASP A 135 7.82 -1.40 -8.42
N ILE A 136 8.43 -2.44 -7.87
CA ILE A 136 9.72 -2.96 -8.32
C ILE A 136 9.69 -4.49 -8.25
N ALA A 137 9.82 -5.14 -9.42
CA ALA A 137 9.75 -6.61 -9.54
C ALA A 137 8.55 -7.25 -8.81
N PHE A 138 7.36 -6.65 -8.93
CA PHE A 138 6.14 -7.02 -8.19
C PHE A 138 6.23 -6.88 -6.67
N ALA A 139 7.32 -6.37 -6.12
CA ALA A 139 7.38 -5.92 -4.74
C ALA A 139 6.76 -4.51 -4.65
N THR A 140 5.84 -4.34 -3.73
CA THR A 140 5.16 -3.08 -3.48
C THR A 140 5.56 -2.54 -2.11
N PRO A 141 5.61 -1.23 -1.90
CA PRO A 141 6.07 -0.65 -0.64
C PRO A 141 5.26 -1.12 0.59
N ASP A 142 3.96 -1.34 0.42
CA ASP A 142 3.06 -1.82 1.47
C ASP A 142 3.41 -3.24 1.98
N THR A 143 4.23 -3.99 1.26
CA THR A 143 4.81 -5.25 1.74
C THR A 143 5.59 -5.05 3.03
N TRP A 144 6.30 -3.94 3.17
CA TRP A 144 7.12 -3.62 4.35
C TRP A 144 6.52 -2.52 5.23
N MET A 145 5.22 -2.29 5.10
CA MET A 145 4.48 -1.31 5.90
C MET A 145 3.31 -1.98 6.62
N ARG A 146 3.10 -1.61 7.88
CA ARG A 146 1.92 -2.01 8.66
C ARG A 146 1.38 -0.82 9.44
N ALA A 147 0.07 -0.71 9.49
CA ALA A 147 -0.59 0.20 10.42
C ALA A 147 -0.58 -0.42 11.83
N ASP A 148 -0.14 0.34 12.83
CA ASP A 148 -0.06 -0.05 14.23
C ASP A 148 -0.32 1.15 15.17
N ALA A 149 -0.18 0.95 16.48
CA ALA A 149 -0.40 1.98 17.49
C ALA A 149 0.56 3.18 17.39
N ALA A 150 1.70 3.05 16.72
CA ALA A 150 2.65 4.15 16.51
C ALA A 150 2.24 5.12 15.39
N PHE A 151 1.26 4.77 14.60
CA PHE A 151 0.70 5.60 13.55
C PHE A 151 -0.08 6.78 14.13
N GLU A 152 0.19 8.00 13.67
CA GLU A 152 -0.53 9.22 14.06
C GLU A 152 -1.60 9.58 13.04
N ARG A 153 -1.19 9.75 11.78
CA ARG A 153 -2.10 10.05 10.68
C ARG A 153 -1.54 9.67 9.31
N LEU A 154 -2.43 9.50 8.37
CA LEU A 154 -2.14 9.35 6.97
C LEU A 154 -2.42 10.67 6.23
N GLU A 155 -1.46 11.14 5.45
CA GLU A 155 -1.65 12.23 4.50
C GLU A 155 -1.55 11.68 3.07
N VAL A 156 -2.58 11.92 2.27
CA VAL A 156 -2.64 11.46 0.88
C VAL A 156 -2.77 12.64 -0.06
N VAL A 157 -1.73 12.87 -0.84
CA VAL A 157 -1.68 13.88 -1.90
C VAL A 157 -2.09 13.22 -3.21
N ARG A 158 -3.07 13.78 -3.89
CA ARG A 158 -3.54 13.28 -5.19
C ARG A 158 -3.09 14.24 -6.29
N GLY A 159 -2.21 13.76 -7.18
CA GLY A 159 -1.67 14.57 -8.28
C GLY A 159 -0.79 15.73 -7.84
N GLY A 160 -0.89 16.83 -8.56
CA GLY A 160 -0.35 18.12 -8.19
C GLY A 160 1.15 18.16 -7.94
N SER A 161 1.54 18.68 -6.78
CA SER A 161 2.92 18.86 -6.34
C SER A 161 3.67 17.54 -6.11
N ALA A 162 2.99 16.41 -6.04
CA ALA A 162 3.63 15.09 -5.91
C ALA A 162 4.70 14.86 -6.99
N SER A 163 4.48 15.39 -8.20
CA SER A 163 5.43 15.30 -9.32
C SER A 163 6.81 15.92 -9.04
N THR A 164 6.89 16.85 -8.10
CA THR A 164 8.12 17.60 -7.80
C THR A 164 8.64 17.40 -6.39
N LEU A 165 7.81 16.89 -5.48
CA LEU A 165 8.18 16.63 -4.09
C LEU A 165 8.54 15.17 -3.83
N ALA A 166 8.28 14.27 -4.78
CA ALA A 166 8.68 12.88 -4.72
C ALA A 166 9.17 12.40 -6.10
N THR A 167 10.11 11.46 -6.11
CA THR A 167 10.60 10.84 -7.34
C THR A 167 9.57 9.86 -7.88
N GLY A 168 9.24 9.96 -9.17
CA GLY A 168 8.42 8.96 -9.85
C GLY A 168 6.96 8.88 -9.41
N ALA A 169 6.42 9.91 -8.75
CA ALA A 169 5.10 9.89 -8.12
C ALA A 169 4.10 10.92 -8.70
N PRO A 170 3.90 11.03 -10.01
CA PRO A 170 3.02 12.05 -10.59
C PRO A 170 1.54 11.82 -10.25
N GLY A 171 1.15 10.63 -9.83
CA GLY A 171 -0.21 10.30 -9.38
C GLY A 171 -0.48 10.71 -7.95
N GLY A 172 0.53 10.70 -7.07
CA GLY A 172 0.33 11.07 -5.68
C GLY A 172 1.39 10.58 -4.70
N ILE A 173 1.26 11.03 -3.47
CA ILE A 173 2.07 10.59 -2.32
C ILE A 173 1.13 10.08 -1.25
N ILE A 174 1.45 8.93 -0.68
CA ILE A 174 0.78 8.32 0.47
C ILE A 174 1.81 8.30 1.60
N ASN A 175 1.64 9.18 2.60
CA ASN A 175 2.61 9.36 3.67
C ASN A 175 2.02 8.97 5.03
N PHE A 176 2.56 7.92 5.63
CA PHE A 176 2.26 7.48 6.98
C PHE A 176 3.14 8.26 7.96
N ILE A 177 2.50 9.04 8.83
CA ILE A 177 3.18 9.89 9.82
C ILE A 177 3.06 9.22 11.18
N ASN A 178 4.19 9.07 11.85
CA ASN A 178 4.30 8.38 13.12
C ASN A 178 4.23 9.34 14.31
N LYS A 179 3.70 8.84 15.42
CA LYS A 179 3.70 9.55 16.72
C LYS A 179 5.12 9.81 17.19
N THR A 180 5.32 10.96 17.80
CA THR A 180 6.65 11.42 18.24
C THR A 180 6.73 11.71 19.74
N GLY A 181 5.71 11.29 20.52
CA GLY A 181 5.67 11.50 21.96
C GLY A 181 5.41 12.96 22.36
N LEU A 182 4.68 13.72 21.54
CA LEU A 182 4.21 15.05 21.93
C LEU A 182 3.22 14.97 23.08
N GLU A 183 2.36 13.99 23.06
CA GLU A 183 1.41 13.69 24.12
C GLU A 183 1.96 12.59 25.03
N GLN A 184 1.75 12.75 26.34
CA GLN A 184 2.09 11.76 27.35
C GLN A 184 1.00 10.71 27.43
N GLY A 185 1.36 9.44 27.30
CA GLY A 185 0.42 8.32 27.46
C GLY A 185 0.65 7.21 26.47
N GLY A 186 -0.22 6.20 26.56
CA GLY A 186 -0.12 5.03 25.69
C GLY A 186 -1.43 4.27 25.61
N SER A 187 -1.38 3.18 24.84
CA SER A 187 -2.50 2.24 24.75
C SER A 187 -2.03 0.82 24.51
N ILE A 188 -2.83 -0.12 24.98
CA ILE A 188 -2.75 -1.53 24.60
C ILE A 188 -4.13 -1.95 24.08
N GLN A 189 -4.16 -2.68 22.97
CA GLN A 189 -5.39 -3.21 22.38
C GLN A 189 -5.22 -4.68 22.09
N LEU A 190 -6.17 -5.49 22.55
CA LEU A 190 -6.30 -6.90 22.16
C LEU A 190 -7.45 -7.02 21.17
N THR A 191 -7.19 -7.63 20.02
CA THR A 191 -8.19 -7.93 18.99
C THR A 191 -8.29 -9.42 18.75
N LYS A 192 -9.52 -9.97 18.71
CA LYS A 192 -9.81 -11.38 18.41
C LYS A 192 -10.77 -11.48 17.24
N GLY A 193 -10.47 -12.34 16.26
CA GLY A 193 -11.42 -12.80 15.25
C GLY A 193 -12.49 -13.66 15.91
N LEU A 194 -13.77 -13.48 15.54
CA LEU A 194 -14.91 -14.19 16.09
C LEU A 194 -15.42 -15.29 15.14
N ASP A 195 -15.26 -15.11 13.82
CA ASP A 195 -15.67 -16.08 12.79
C ASP A 195 -14.47 -16.62 11.98
N PHE A 196 -13.25 -16.27 12.39
CA PHE A 196 -11.98 -16.82 11.89
C PHE A 196 -10.93 -16.74 13.00
N ASP A 197 -9.85 -17.50 12.91
CA ASP A 197 -8.80 -17.44 13.92
C ASP A 197 -7.84 -16.29 13.66
N GLN A 198 -7.86 -15.31 14.54
CA GLN A 198 -6.89 -14.22 14.63
C GLN A 198 -6.82 -13.73 16.07
N THR A 199 -5.62 -13.54 16.55
CA THR A 199 -5.35 -12.80 17.78
C THR A 199 -4.26 -11.77 17.48
N ARG A 200 -4.54 -10.50 17.78
CA ARG A 200 -3.60 -9.39 17.58
C ARG A 200 -3.54 -8.52 18.83
N VAL A 201 -2.32 -8.16 19.22
CA VAL A 201 -2.06 -7.19 20.28
C VAL A 201 -1.35 -6.00 19.66
N ASP A 202 -1.94 -4.81 19.78
CA ASP A 202 -1.32 -3.54 19.46
C ASP A 202 -0.93 -2.82 20.74
N TYR A 203 0.23 -2.15 20.75
CA TYR A 203 0.73 -1.43 21.91
C TYR A 203 1.50 -0.19 21.52
N GLY A 204 1.47 0.82 22.36
CA GLY A 204 2.24 2.03 22.17
C GLY A 204 2.28 2.90 23.40
N TYR A 205 3.41 3.60 23.57
CA TYR A 205 3.61 4.55 24.65
C TYR A 205 4.59 5.64 24.23
N GLY A 206 4.31 6.87 24.65
CA GLY A 206 5.17 7.99 24.41
C GLY A 206 5.03 9.11 25.43
N GLY A 207 5.91 10.10 25.33
CA GLY A 207 5.93 11.24 26.21
C GLY A 207 7.32 11.84 26.39
N ARG A 208 7.49 12.64 27.42
CA ARG A 208 8.76 13.28 27.75
C ARG A 208 9.59 12.42 28.70
N LEU A 209 10.86 12.15 28.31
CA LEU A 209 11.88 11.56 29.18
C LEU A 209 12.60 12.64 30.01
N ALA A 210 12.71 13.86 29.45
CA ALA A 210 13.34 15.03 30.06
C ALA A 210 12.73 16.30 29.44
N PRO A 211 12.97 17.49 29.99
CA PRO A 211 12.38 18.74 29.49
C PRO A 211 12.57 19.00 28.00
N LYS A 212 13.65 18.48 27.40
CA LYS A 212 13.99 18.64 25.98
C LYS A 212 14.09 17.30 25.24
N THR A 213 13.61 16.21 25.82
CA THR A 213 13.71 14.89 25.21
C THR A 213 12.36 14.19 25.31
N ARG A 214 11.83 13.81 24.17
CA ARG A 214 10.60 13.03 24.07
C ARG A 214 10.81 11.78 23.22
N PHE A 215 9.97 10.79 23.41
CA PHE A 215 10.05 9.51 22.71
C PHE A 215 8.67 8.95 22.40
N TYR A 216 8.63 8.04 21.45
CA TYR A 216 7.52 7.12 21.25
C TYR A 216 8.04 5.74 20.90
N ILE A 217 7.39 4.70 21.42
CA ILE A 217 7.61 3.30 21.06
C ILE A 217 6.26 2.63 20.90
N GLY A 218 6.12 1.79 19.88
CA GLY A 218 4.88 1.05 19.65
C GLY A 218 5.04 -0.02 18.57
N GLY A 219 3.97 -0.78 18.37
CA GLY A 219 3.96 -1.86 17.42
C GLY A 219 2.77 -2.77 17.61
N PHE A 220 2.88 -3.96 17.01
CA PHE A 220 1.89 -5.03 17.18
C PHE A 220 2.54 -6.41 17.09
N TYR A 221 1.81 -7.41 17.57
CA TYR A 221 2.07 -8.83 17.30
C TYR A 221 0.76 -9.54 16.99
N ARG A 222 0.78 -10.50 16.05
CA ARG A 222 -0.41 -11.26 15.65
C ARG A 222 -0.10 -12.71 15.33
N VAL A 223 -1.14 -13.54 15.46
CA VAL A 223 -1.19 -14.93 14.99
C VAL A 223 -2.60 -15.23 14.48
N GLY A 224 -2.72 -16.06 13.45
CA GLY A 224 -4.02 -16.46 12.93
C GLY A 224 -4.02 -16.99 11.50
N ASP A 225 -5.19 -16.93 10.85
CA ASP A 225 -5.46 -17.54 9.55
C ASP A 225 -5.75 -16.52 8.44
N GLY A 226 -6.02 -15.25 8.78
CA GLY A 226 -6.27 -14.19 7.79
C GLY A 226 -7.64 -14.17 7.11
N GLY A 227 -8.65 -14.83 7.63
CA GLY A 227 -10.06 -14.65 7.22
C GLY A 227 -10.55 -15.47 6.02
N ARG A 228 -9.70 -16.33 5.39
CA ARG A 228 -10.13 -17.32 4.41
C ARG A 228 -9.84 -18.74 4.86
N LYS A 229 -10.72 -19.69 4.52
CA LYS A 229 -10.57 -21.10 4.89
C LYS A 229 -9.33 -21.72 4.24
N GLY A 230 -8.62 -22.56 4.99
CA GLY A 230 -7.43 -23.29 4.56
C GLY A 230 -6.13 -22.49 4.72
N ALA A 231 -6.21 -21.25 5.15
CA ALA A 231 -5.03 -20.44 5.44
C ALA A 231 -4.47 -20.63 6.87
N ASP A 232 -4.80 -21.76 7.52
CA ASP A 232 -4.54 -22.06 8.94
C ASP A 232 -3.10 -21.79 9.36
N GLY A 233 -2.90 -20.87 10.33
CA GLY A 233 -1.60 -20.50 10.89
C GLY A 233 -0.67 -19.77 9.92
N THR A 234 -1.16 -19.22 8.82
CA THR A 234 -0.35 -18.46 7.86
C THR A 234 -0.12 -17.01 8.28
N GLU A 235 -0.91 -16.49 9.21
CA GLU A 235 -0.72 -15.16 9.77
C GLU A 235 0.11 -15.26 11.06
N ASN A 236 1.32 -14.70 11.06
CA ASN A 236 2.21 -14.74 12.21
C ASN A 236 3.28 -13.67 12.14
N GLY A 237 3.50 -12.94 13.20
CA GLY A 237 4.58 -11.98 13.30
C GLY A 237 4.16 -10.64 13.86
N GLY A 238 4.96 -9.61 13.58
CA GLY A 238 4.69 -8.30 14.14
C GLY A 238 5.71 -7.25 13.77
N GLN A 239 5.56 -6.09 14.40
CA GLN A 239 6.40 -4.93 14.20
C GLN A 239 6.64 -4.24 15.53
N ILE A 240 7.84 -3.72 15.69
CA ILE A 240 8.18 -2.73 16.70
C ILE A 240 8.86 -1.56 16.02
N ARG A 241 8.47 -0.34 16.39
CA ARG A 241 9.10 0.90 15.94
C ARG A 241 9.14 1.91 17.06
N GLY A 242 10.04 2.86 16.94
CA GLY A 242 10.13 3.95 17.91
C GLY A 242 11.00 5.09 17.43
N ASN A 243 10.93 6.18 18.16
CA ASN A 243 11.79 7.35 17.95
C ASN A 243 12.10 8.07 19.25
N VAL A 244 13.21 8.82 19.21
CA VAL A 244 13.61 9.77 20.27
C VAL A 244 13.89 11.11 19.61
N THR A 245 13.32 12.18 20.15
CA THR A 245 13.50 13.56 19.68
C THR A 245 14.19 14.37 20.75
N PHE A 246 15.30 15.00 20.39
CA PHE A 246 16.01 15.98 21.20
C PHE A 246 15.65 17.39 20.70
N GLU A 247 14.92 18.13 21.51
CA GLU A 247 14.55 19.53 21.27
C GLU A 247 15.74 20.42 21.70
N LEU A 248 16.32 21.16 20.77
CA LEU A 248 17.52 21.97 21.02
C LEU A 248 17.12 23.38 21.46
N SER A 249 16.60 24.19 20.54
CA SER A 249 16.10 25.54 20.82
C SER A 249 14.98 25.89 19.81
N GLY A 250 13.95 26.58 20.28
CA GLY A 250 12.84 27.01 19.41
C GLY A 250 12.22 25.85 18.60
N LYS A 251 12.40 25.88 17.29
CA LYS A 251 11.94 24.83 16.36
C LYS A 251 13.04 23.84 15.96
N ASP A 252 14.19 23.89 16.62
CA ASP A 252 15.33 23.06 16.30
C ASP A 252 15.26 21.74 17.04
N TYR A 253 15.48 20.67 16.31
CA TYR A 253 15.48 19.31 16.86
C TYR A 253 16.35 18.36 16.05
N VAL A 254 16.71 17.27 16.71
CA VAL A 254 17.26 16.06 16.11
C VAL A 254 16.39 14.89 16.57
N ARG A 255 15.92 14.08 15.63
CA ARG A 255 15.15 12.86 15.90
C ARG A 255 15.85 11.67 15.28
N PHE A 256 15.91 10.59 16.03
CA PHE A 256 16.30 9.28 15.54
C PHE A 256 15.10 8.34 15.61
N SER A 257 14.97 7.47 14.63
CA SER A 257 13.89 6.48 14.56
C SER A 257 14.44 5.11 14.17
N PHE A 258 13.71 4.06 14.57
CA PHE A 258 13.97 2.69 14.17
C PHE A 258 12.67 1.94 13.90
N LYS A 259 12.76 0.90 13.08
CA LYS A 259 11.68 -0.07 12.82
C LYS A 259 12.28 -1.46 12.66
N HIS A 260 11.63 -2.46 13.25
CA HIS A 260 11.83 -3.87 12.98
C HIS A 260 10.49 -4.50 12.68
N LEU A 261 10.35 -5.09 11.49
CA LEU A 261 9.20 -5.85 11.04
C LEU A 261 9.65 -7.28 10.71
N ASP A 262 8.96 -8.28 11.24
CA ASP A 262 9.01 -9.67 10.80
C ASP A 262 7.61 -10.24 10.87
N ASP A 263 6.92 -10.29 9.71
CA ASP A 263 5.50 -10.55 9.64
C ASP A 263 5.15 -11.40 8.41
N HIS A 264 4.26 -12.35 8.62
CA HIS A 264 3.75 -13.26 7.61
C HIS A 264 2.25 -13.07 7.45
N THR A 265 1.79 -13.05 6.20
CA THR A 265 0.37 -12.97 5.85
C THR A 265 0.03 -14.00 4.79
N PRO A 266 -1.20 -14.54 4.77
CA PRO A 266 -1.62 -15.38 3.67
C PRO A 266 -1.72 -14.57 2.37
N THR A 267 -1.43 -15.19 1.24
CA THR A 267 -1.72 -14.64 -0.08
C THR A 267 -3.07 -15.15 -0.57
N PHE A 268 -3.97 -14.24 -0.93
CA PHE A 268 -5.29 -14.58 -1.47
C PHE A 268 -5.32 -14.29 -2.96
N MET A 269 -4.97 -15.32 -3.75
CA MET A 269 -4.87 -15.25 -5.19
C MET A 269 -6.24 -15.40 -5.87
N PRO A 270 -6.36 -15.18 -7.20
CA PRO A 270 -7.60 -15.42 -7.92
C PRO A 270 -8.16 -16.82 -7.68
N THR A 271 -9.47 -16.91 -7.56
CA THR A 271 -10.19 -18.19 -7.44
C THR A 271 -10.70 -18.62 -8.81
N PRO A 272 -10.67 -19.92 -9.16
CA PRO A 272 -11.26 -20.41 -10.40
C PRO A 272 -12.73 -20.01 -10.54
N VAL A 273 -13.09 -19.50 -11.71
CA VAL A 273 -14.44 -19.11 -12.11
C VAL A 273 -14.69 -19.56 -13.55
N ARG A 274 -15.92 -19.43 -14.03
CA ARG A 274 -16.26 -19.57 -15.45
C ARG A 274 -16.56 -18.21 -16.06
N TYR A 275 -16.10 -17.98 -17.28
CA TYR A 275 -16.51 -16.83 -18.07
C TYR A 275 -17.57 -17.24 -19.07
N VAL A 276 -18.78 -16.70 -18.91
CA VAL A 276 -19.92 -16.99 -19.78
C VAL A 276 -20.48 -15.69 -20.34
N ASN A 277 -20.39 -15.51 -21.65
CA ASN A 277 -20.83 -14.26 -22.32
C ASN A 277 -20.28 -12.97 -21.69
N GLY A 278 -18.99 -12.98 -21.32
CA GLY A 278 -18.33 -11.85 -20.71
C GLY A 278 -18.67 -11.60 -19.24
N SER A 279 -19.44 -12.49 -18.60
CA SER A 279 -19.79 -12.43 -17.19
C SER A 279 -19.01 -13.48 -16.39
N ILE A 280 -18.71 -13.15 -15.11
CA ILE A 280 -18.09 -14.06 -14.17
C ILE A 280 -19.18 -14.92 -13.51
N GLN A 281 -19.00 -16.24 -13.53
CA GLN A 281 -19.84 -17.20 -12.83
C GLN A 281 -19.00 -18.04 -11.86
N GLU A 282 -19.49 -18.20 -10.63
CA GLU A 282 -18.87 -19.04 -9.63
C GLU A 282 -18.92 -20.52 -10.03
N ILE A 283 -17.91 -21.28 -9.59
CA ILE A 283 -17.89 -22.74 -9.71
C ILE A 283 -18.40 -23.31 -8.38
N PRO A 284 -19.42 -24.20 -8.39
CA PRO A 284 -19.88 -24.85 -7.17
C PRO A 284 -18.71 -25.44 -6.36
N GLY A 285 -18.64 -25.12 -5.07
CA GLY A 285 -17.57 -25.56 -4.18
C GLY A 285 -16.34 -24.65 -4.13
N LEU A 286 -16.29 -23.58 -4.92
CA LEU A 286 -15.21 -22.59 -4.91
C LEU A 286 -15.78 -21.20 -4.69
N ASP A 287 -15.77 -20.72 -3.43
CA ASP A 287 -16.24 -19.39 -3.07
C ASP A 287 -15.08 -18.39 -3.12
N PRO A 288 -15.05 -17.39 -4.05
CA PRO A 288 -13.97 -16.42 -4.17
C PRO A 288 -13.73 -15.57 -2.94
N ARG A 289 -14.72 -15.47 -2.02
CA ARG A 289 -14.63 -14.72 -0.77
C ARG A 289 -13.90 -15.50 0.32
N ARG A 290 -13.93 -16.84 0.28
CA ARG A 290 -13.58 -17.73 1.38
C ARG A 290 -12.49 -18.73 1.05
N THR A 291 -12.27 -19.05 -0.24
CA THR A 291 -11.31 -20.09 -0.66
C THR A 291 -9.89 -19.54 -0.59
N ALA A 292 -9.01 -20.26 0.10
CA ALA A 292 -7.57 -20.17 -0.01
C ALA A 292 -7.04 -21.54 -0.44
N PHE A 293 -5.98 -21.56 -1.28
CA PHE A 293 -5.45 -22.83 -1.82
C PHE A 293 -4.36 -23.43 -0.94
N TYR A 294 -4.33 -23.06 0.33
CA TYR A 294 -3.42 -23.65 1.31
C TYR A 294 -3.99 -24.98 1.81
N ASN A 295 -3.15 -26.01 1.88
CA ASN A 295 -3.52 -27.32 2.42
C ASN A 295 -2.35 -27.94 3.15
N ALA A 296 -2.58 -28.54 4.32
CA ALA A 296 -1.55 -29.20 5.11
C ALA A 296 -0.91 -30.37 4.37
N GLY A 297 -1.63 -31.01 3.43
CA GLY A 297 -1.11 -32.08 2.59
C GLY A 297 -0.31 -31.62 1.37
N TRP A 298 -0.16 -30.30 1.17
CA TRP A 298 0.66 -29.73 0.10
C TRP A 298 1.59 -28.66 0.66
N PRO A 299 2.65 -29.03 1.37
CA PRO A 299 3.40 -28.07 2.15
C PRO A 299 4.58 -27.45 1.42
N LEU A 300 5.15 -28.10 0.39
CA LEU A 300 6.50 -27.78 -0.07
C LEU A 300 6.55 -27.48 -1.56
N ASP A 301 7.22 -26.39 -1.89
CA ASP A 301 7.63 -26.02 -3.25
C ASP A 301 9.15 -26.00 -3.32
N ASN A 302 9.73 -26.55 -4.39
CA ASN A 302 11.18 -26.70 -4.56
C ASN A 302 11.65 -25.85 -5.75
N THR A 303 12.35 -24.76 -5.47
CA THR A 303 12.72 -23.73 -6.44
C THR A 303 14.22 -23.62 -6.66
N LEU A 304 14.60 -23.03 -7.80
CA LEU A 304 15.97 -22.61 -8.07
C LEU A 304 16.40 -21.50 -7.09
N THR A 305 17.63 -21.56 -6.65
CA THR A 305 18.32 -20.43 -6.02
C THR A 305 19.09 -19.63 -7.07
N ASN A 306 19.50 -18.41 -6.74
CA ASN A 306 20.31 -17.54 -7.61
C ASN A 306 21.69 -18.13 -7.99
N THR A 307 22.08 -19.26 -7.39
CA THR A 307 23.33 -20.00 -7.67
C THR A 307 23.07 -21.35 -8.33
N ASN A 308 21.90 -21.58 -8.92
CA ASN A 308 21.47 -22.86 -9.49
C ASN A 308 21.35 -24.03 -8.51
N GLY A 309 21.41 -23.77 -7.20
CA GLY A 309 21.02 -24.73 -6.19
C GLY A 309 19.51 -24.92 -6.14
N ARG A 310 19.04 -25.73 -5.21
CA ARG A 310 17.62 -25.90 -4.91
C ARG A 310 17.32 -25.50 -3.48
N ALA A 311 16.21 -24.81 -3.29
CA ALA A 311 15.68 -24.45 -1.99
C ALA A 311 14.21 -24.87 -1.89
N THR A 312 13.85 -25.40 -0.75
CA THR A 312 12.48 -25.78 -0.43
C THR A 312 11.84 -24.70 0.41
N SER A 313 10.62 -24.30 0.06
CA SER A 313 9.81 -23.35 0.82
C SER A 313 8.46 -23.97 1.17
N ASN A 314 7.88 -23.54 2.28
CA ASN A 314 6.53 -23.93 2.64
C ASN A 314 5.54 -23.02 1.90
N ILE A 315 4.60 -23.61 1.17
CA ILE A 315 3.55 -22.85 0.46
C ILE A 315 2.71 -22.01 1.43
N ARG A 316 2.56 -22.46 2.67
CA ARG A 316 1.84 -21.75 3.73
C ARG A 316 2.57 -20.50 4.25
N ASP A 317 3.85 -20.29 3.88
CA ASP A 317 4.56 -19.05 4.25
C ASP A 317 3.94 -17.80 3.62
N GLY A 318 3.13 -17.97 2.57
CA GLY A 318 2.35 -16.91 1.96
C GLY A 318 3.22 -15.72 1.53
N LEU A 319 2.97 -14.55 2.11
CA LEU A 319 3.80 -13.37 1.96
C LEU A 319 4.51 -13.11 3.29
N SER A 320 5.82 -13.33 3.32
CA SER A 320 6.69 -12.97 4.44
C SER A 320 7.41 -11.66 4.15
N ALA A 321 7.46 -10.77 5.13
CA ALA A 321 8.12 -9.47 5.03
C ALA A 321 9.01 -9.23 6.24
N LYS A 322 10.28 -8.88 5.97
CA LYS A 322 11.25 -8.46 6.99
C LYS A 322 11.80 -7.10 6.62
N SER A 323 11.82 -6.18 7.59
CA SER A 323 12.39 -4.86 7.39
C SER A 323 13.07 -4.40 8.67
N ASP A 324 14.37 -4.07 8.57
CA ASP A 324 15.09 -3.33 9.58
C ASP A 324 15.36 -1.93 9.04
N ALA A 325 14.89 -0.89 9.72
CA ALA A 325 15.09 0.48 9.26
C ALA A 325 15.60 1.39 10.39
N PHE A 326 16.41 2.35 10.00
CA PHE A 326 16.91 3.42 10.85
C PHE A 326 16.72 4.75 10.14
N GLY A 327 16.30 5.78 10.88
CA GLY A 327 16.06 7.12 10.36
C GLY A 327 16.68 8.20 11.23
N ALA A 328 16.99 9.35 10.60
CA ALA A 328 17.38 10.59 11.27
C ALA A 328 16.65 11.77 10.62
N ASP A 329 16.06 12.63 11.44
CA ASP A 329 15.35 13.84 11.00
C ASP A 329 15.90 15.02 11.81
N VAL A 330 16.46 16.00 11.10
CA VAL A 330 17.14 17.16 11.68
C VAL A 330 16.51 18.43 11.16
N SER A 331 16.23 19.38 12.05
CA SER A 331 15.80 20.73 11.70
C SER A 331 16.55 21.73 12.55
N LEU A 332 17.30 22.62 11.91
CA LEU A 332 18.18 23.59 12.58
C LEU A 332 18.01 24.98 11.97
N ASP A 333 18.07 26.00 12.82
CA ASP A 333 18.29 27.36 12.38
C ASP A 333 19.78 27.51 11.97
N ALA A 334 20.00 27.78 10.69
CA ALA A 334 21.35 27.93 10.12
C ALA A 334 21.86 29.41 10.19
N GLY A 335 21.10 30.27 10.84
CA GLY A 335 21.40 31.71 10.92
C GLY A 335 20.95 32.50 9.69
N GLY A 336 20.88 33.83 9.82
CA GLY A 336 20.50 34.71 8.72
C GLY A 336 19.09 34.48 8.16
N GLY A 337 18.19 33.83 8.93
CA GLY A 337 16.85 33.47 8.50
C GLY A 337 16.79 32.19 7.65
N PHE A 338 17.90 31.47 7.50
CA PHE A 338 17.95 30.18 6.83
C PHE A 338 17.66 29.05 7.81
N ARG A 339 16.92 28.06 7.34
CA ARG A 339 16.67 26.79 8.03
C ARG A 339 17.25 25.63 7.22
N LEU A 340 18.04 24.81 7.90
CA LEU A 340 18.54 23.53 7.41
C LEU A 340 17.60 22.43 7.88
N GLN A 341 17.15 21.58 6.96
CA GLN A 341 16.42 20.35 7.27
C GLN A 341 17.07 19.18 6.54
N ASN A 342 17.22 18.07 7.22
CA ASN A 342 17.69 16.84 6.60
C ASN A 342 16.91 15.65 7.11
N LYS A 343 16.40 14.86 6.20
CA LYS A 343 15.80 13.55 6.49
C LYS A 343 16.66 12.47 5.87
N PHE A 344 17.00 11.49 6.66
CA PHE A 344 17.77 10.33 6.27
C PHE A 344 17.03 9.05 6.67
N SER A 345 17.02 8.05 5.80
CA SER A 345 16.60 6.70 6.13
C SER A 345 17.48 5.66 5.45
N TRP A 346 17.72 4.60 6.17
CA TRP A 346 18.31 3.37 5.69
C TRP A 346 17.40 2.21 6.06
N SER A 347 17.14 1.32 5.13
CA SER A 347 16.40 0.10 5.38
C SER A 347 17.02 -1.10 4.69
N LYS A 348 16.92 -2.25 5.34
CA LYS A 348 17.14 -3.56 4.75
C LYS A 348 15.80 -4.27 4.68
N ASN A 349 15.28 -4.44 3.46
CA ASN A 349 14.00 -5.07 3.18
C ASN A 349 14.25 -6.41 2.51
N SER A 350 13.58 -7.46 2.98
CA SER A 350 13.63 -8.79 2.38
C SER A 350 12.31 -9.52 2.60
N GLY A 351 12.14 -10.67 1.97
CA GLY A 351 10.92 -11.46 2.14
C GLY A 351 10.71 -12.49 1.06
N ARG A 352 9.50 -13.04 1.05
CA ARG A 352 9.09 -14.03 0.05
C ARG A 352 7.60 -13.84 -0.26
N PHE A 353 7.25 -13.96 -1.51
CA PHE A 353 5.88 -14.03 -1.97
C PHE A 353 5.61 -15.41 -2.57
N ILE A 354 4.68 -16.16 -2.00
CA ILE A 354 4.20 -17.43 -2.56
C ILE A 354 2.73 -17.26 -2.89
N GLY A 355 2.43 -17.18 -4.20
CA GLY A 355 1.07 -17.04 -4.71
C GLY A 355 0.67 -18.24 -5.54
N ILE A 356 -0.52 -18.79 -5.28
CA ILE A 356 -1.06 -19.97 -5.97
C ILE A 356 -2.09 -19.50 -6.99
N PHE A 357 -1.69 -19.41 -8.26
CA PHE A 357 -2.54 -18.94 -9.35
C PHE A 357 -3.15 -20.10 -10.11
N PRO A 358 -4.45 -20.07 -10.45
CA PRO A 358 -5.02 -20.96 -11.45
C PRO A 358 -4.35 -20.75 -12.82
N GLY A 359 -3.83 -21.80 -13.40
CA GLY A 359 -3.11 -21.79 -14.68
C GLY A 359 -3.96 -22.27 -15.87
N ASP A 360 -5.09 -22.97 -15.59
CA ASP A 360 -6.04 -23.46 -16.56
C ASP A 360 -7.47 -23.42 -16.01
N ASP A 361 -8.44 -23.75 -16.84
CA ASP A 361 -9.84 -23.88 -16.46
C ASP A 361 -10.08 -25.14 -15.62
N VAL A 362 -11.09 -25.08 -14.75
CA VAL A 362 -11.54 -26.24 -13.97
C VAL A 362 -12.19 -27.27 -14.89
N ALA A 363 -11.67 -28.49 -14.82
CA ALA A 363 -12.16 -29.65 -15.61
C ALA A 363 -12.27 -30.92 -14.75
N ALA A 364 -12.99 -31.91 -15.22
CA ALA A 364 -13.05 -33.21 -14.56
C ALA A 364 -11.65 -33.87 -14.52
N ALA A 365 -11.31 -34.46 -13.40
CA ALA A 365 -10.05 -35.20 -13.28
C ALA A 365 -10.05 -36.42 -14.22
N PRO A 366 -8.93 -36.66 -14.96
CA PRO A 366 -8.81 -37.86 -15.81
C PRO A 366 -8.90 -39.15 -15.01
N ALA A 367 -9.32 -40.24 -15.65
CA ALA A 367 -9.31 -41.57 -15.05
C ALA A 367 -7.88 -41.92 -14.55
N GLY A 368 -7.80 -42.59 -13.40
CA GLY A 368 -6.53 -42.90 -12.75
C GLY A 368 -5.93 -41.79 -11.90
N THR A 369 -6.58 -40.64 -11.78
CA THR A 369 -6.16 -39.59 -10.84
C THR A 369 -6.32 -40.05 -9.40
N THR A 370 -5.30 -39.81 -8.57
CA THR A 370 -5.32 -40.11 -7.14
C THR A 370 -4.94 -38.90 -6.31
N ILE A 371 -5.32 -38.89 -5.03
CA ILE A 371 -4.86 -37.91 -4.07
C ILE A 371 -3.39 -38.16 -3.77
N ALA A 372 -2.53 -37.15 -3.89
CA ALA A 372 -1.08 -37.31 -3.76
C ALA A 372 -0.59 -37.39 -2.31
N THR A 373 -1.23 -36.63 -1.41
CA THR A 373 -0.72 -36.42 -0.04
C THR A 373 -1.87 -36.33 0.97
N GLY A 374 -1.53 -36.39 2.26
CA GLY A 374 -2.47 -36.30 3.37
C GLY A 374 -3.14 -37.65 3.73
N PRO A 375 -4.18 -37.63 4.60
CA PRO A 375 -4.84 -38.85 5.10
C PRO A 375 -5.47 -39.72 4.02
N ASP A 376 -5.81 -39.12 2.89
CA ASP A 376 -6.45 -39.80 1.75
C ASP A 376 -5.48 -40.14 0.62
N ALA A 377 -4.16 -40.06 0.85
CA ALA A 377 -3.16 -40.35 -0.16
C ALA A 377 -3.37 -41.74 -0.78
N GLY A 378 -3.27 -41.82 -2.12
CA GLY A 378 -3.49 -43.03 -2.90
C GLY A 378 -4.97 -43.35 -3.23
N LYS A 379 -5.95 -42.70 -2.60
CA LYS A 379 -7.35 -42.88 -2.96
C LYS A 379 -7.63 -42.28 -4.34
N THR A 380 -8.49 -42.94 -5.11
CA THR A 380 -8.98 -42.46 -6.41
C THR A 380 -9.74 -41.14 -6.23
N TYR A 381 -9.44 -40.17 -7.09
CA TYR A 381 -10.12 -38.89 -7.15
C TYR A 381 -10.89 -38.73 -8.46
N THR A 382 -12.19 -38.47 -8.38
CA THR A 382 -13.11 -38.39 -9.55
C THR A 382 -13.77 -36.99 -9.65
N GLY A 383 -13.38 -36.04 -8.79
CA GLY A 383 -13.92 -34.68 -8.80
C GLY A 383 -13.29 -33.76 -9.86
N ASN A 384 -13.50 -32.49 -9.73
CA ASN A 384 -12.91 -31.49 -10.61
C ASN A 384 -11.49 -31.13 -10.16
N LYS A 385 -10.62 -30.80 -11.11
CA LYS A 385 -9.26 -30.36 -10.91
C LYS A 385 -8.95 -29.07 -11.66
N PHE A 386 -7.89 -28.39 -11.27
CA PHE A 386 -7.24 -27.35 -12.06
C PHE A 386 -5.72 -27.45 -11.90
N THR A 387 -4.98 -26.86 -12.86
CA THR A 387 -3.56 -26.67 -12.73
C THR A 387 -3.28 -25.37 -11.99
N ALA A 388 -2.56 -25.45 -10.89
CA ALA A 388 -2.08 -24.28 -10.18
C ALA A 388 -0.64 -23.97 -10.59
N VAL A 389 -0.33 -22.70 -10.82
CA VAL A 389 1.03 -22.21 -10.96
C VAL A 389 1.41 -21.46 -9.68
N VAL A 390 2.41 -21.96 -8.99
CA VAL A 390 2.95 -21.33 -7.80
C VAL A 390 3.98 -20.29 -8.22
N PHE A 391 3.68 -19.03 -7.94
CA PHE A 391 4.61 -17.94 -8.04
C PHE A 391 5.40 -17.89 -6.74
N ASN A 392 6.69 -18.21 -6.82
CA ASN A 392 7.57 -18.25 -5.65
C ASN A 392 8.71 -17.26 -5.87
N THR A 393 8.49 -16.06 -5.38
CA THR A 393 9.44 -14.95 -5.48
C THR A 393 10.14 -14.80 -4.14
N LYS A 394 11.45 -14.91 -4.13
CA LYS A 394 12.29 -14.59 -2.98
C LYS A 394 12.95 -13.25 -3.24
N VAL A 395 12.77 -12.31 -2.34
CA VAL A 395 13.46 -11.02 -2.31
C VAL A 395 14.54 -11.11 -1.25
N ASP A 396 15.79 -11.22 -1.67
CA ASP A 396 16.95 -11.31 -0.75
C ASP A 396 17.35 -9.92 -0.23
N ASP A 397 17.27 -8.90 -1.08
CA ASP A 397 17.52 -7.51 -0.70
C ASP A 397 16.71 -6.54 -1.58
N ALA A 398 15.80 -5.79 -0.98
CA ALA A 398 15.15 -4.61 -1.54
C ALA A 398 15.43 -3.38 -0.65
N GLY A 399 16.64 -3.30 -0.11
CA GLY A 399 17.07 -2.25 0.79
C GLY A 399 17.14 -0.89 0.11
N LEU A 400 16.81 0.14 0.85
CA LEU A 400 16.82 1.53 0.42
C LEU A 400 17.63 2.40 1.37
N LEU A 401 18.51 3.21 0.79
CA LEU A 401 19.10 4.37 1.44
C LEU A 401 18.52 5.61 0.77
N ALA A 402 17.94 6.51 1.55
CA ALA A 402 17.36 7.75 1.06
C ALA A 402 17.77 8.93 1.95
N ASN A 403 18.03 10.08 1.34
CA ASN A 403 18.35 11.32 2.03
C ASN A 403 17.72 12.51 1.29
N ASP A 404 17.08 13.40 2.03
CA ASP A 404 16.49 14.64 1.53
C ASP A 404 17.02 15.83 2.34
N LEU A 405 17.93 16.58 1.74
CA LEU A 405 18.55 17.77 2.33
C LEU A 405 17.88 19.02 1.78
N LYS A 406 17.45 19.91 2.67
CA LYS A 406 16.73 21.16 2.33
C LYS A 406 17.37 22.36 3.02
N PHE A 407 17.48 23.44 2.26
CA PHE A 407 17.69 24.78 2.78
C PHE A 407 16.47 25.63 2.45
N SER A 408 15.92 26.32 3.43
CA SER A 408 14.78 27.20 3.25
C SER A 408 15.01 28.55 3.86
N ARG A 409 14.40 29.57 3.26
CA ARG A 409 14.37 30.94 3.81
C ARG A 409 13.03 31.58 3.49
N GLU A 410 12.51 32.31 4.46
CA GLU A 410 11.33 33.17 4.30
C GLU A 410 11.76 34.63 4.18
N PHE A 411 11.18 35.34 3.21
CA PHE A 411 11.39 36.75 2.95
C PHE A 411 10.08 37.48 3.19
N ASP A 412 10.07 38.43 4.08
CA ASP A 412 8.95 39.37 4.26
C ASP A 412 9.16 40.53 3.30
N LEU A 413 8.27 40.68 2.33
CA LEU A 413 8.32 41.76 1.33
C LEU A 413 7.48 42.98 1.74
N GLY A 414 6.89 42.96 2.93
CA GLY A 414 5.98 44.00 3.42
C GLY A 414 4.55 43.85 2.89
N ALA A 415 3.66 44.69 3.38
CA ALA A 415 2.23 44.69 3.03
C ALA A 415 1.54 43.32 3.15
N GLY A 416 1.98 42.46 4.08
CA GLY A 416 1.43 41.13 4.30
C GLY A 416 1.83 40.11 3.23
N THR A 417 2.87 40.41 2.44
CA THR A 417 3.40 39.51 1.40
C THR A 417 4.66 38.81 1.88
N ARG A 418 4.63 37.48 1.84
CA ARG A 418 5.77 36.60 2.19
C ARG A 418 6.13 35.69 1.05
N VAL A 419 7.41 35.53 0.80
CA VAL A 419 7.97 34.56 -0.14
C VAL A 419 8.82 33.56 0.62
N SER A 420 8.55 32.27 0.46
CA SER A 420 9.41 31.20 0.99
C SER A 420 10.10 30.50 -0.17
N ALA A 421 11.42 30.40 -0.12
CA ALA A 421 12.23 29.68 -1.07
C ALA A 421 12.82 28.43 -0.39
N VAL A 422 12.72 27.29 -1.05
CA VAL A 422 13.29 26.00 -0.61
C VAL A 422 14.13 25.43 -1.73
N ALA A 423 15.42 25.24 -1.48
CA ALA A 423 16.31 24.49 -2.36
C ALA A 423 16.64 23.15 -1.71
N GLY A 424 16.52 22.07 -2.43
CA GLY A 424 16.73 20.73 -1.89
C GLY A 424 17.48 19.80 -2.82
N LEU A 425 18.05 18.78 -2.23
CA LEU A 425 18.72 17.69 -2.92
C LEU A 425 18.25 16.36 -2.32
N TYR A 426 17.50 15.61 -3.10
CA TYR A 426 17.14 14.24 -2.77
C TYR A 426 18.12 13.27 -3.42
N THR A 427 18.60 12.29 -2.64
CA THR A 427 19.45 11.22 -3.13
C THR A 427 18.95 9.88 -2.61
N SER A 428 19.04 8.83 -3.42
CA SER A 428 18.72 7.49 -2.96
C SER A 428 19.48 6.40 -3.70
N VAL A 429 19.60 5.25 -3.04
CA VAL A 429 20.11 4.00 -3.58
C VAL A 429 19.16 2.89 -3.22
N GLN A 430 18.43 2.36 -4.20
CA GLN A 430 17.57 1.18 -4.08
C GLN A 430 18.32 -0.03 -4.59
N LYS A 431 18.41 -1.08 -3.78
CA LYS A 431 18.88 -2.40 -4.20
C LYS A 431 17.70 -3.29 -4.61
N LEU A 432 17.96 -4.24 -5.47
CA LEU A 432 17.03 -5.31 -5.79
C LEU A 432 17.79 -6.58 -6.11
N ASP A 433 17.80 -7.51 -5.17
CA ASP A 433 18.26 -8.88 -5.33
C ASP A 433 17.06 -9.81 -5.13
N LEU A 434 16.67 -10.50 -6.19
CA LEU A 434 15.52 -11.39 -6.16
C LEU A 434 15.71 -12.63 -7.04
N THR A 435 14.96 -13.66 -6.70
CA THR A 435 14.79 -14.88 -7.50
C THR A 435 13.31 -15.14 -7.69
N TRP A 436 12.87 -15.30 -8.93
CA TRP A 436 11.49 -15.56 -9.28
C TRP A 436 11.35 -16.90 -9.97
N ASN A 437 10.55 -17.79 -9.41
CA ASN A 437 10.32 -19.13 -9.89
C ASN A 437 8.84 -19.41 -10.07
N PHE A 438 8.53 -20.28 -11.01
CA PHE A 438 7.19 -20.76 -11.30
C PHE A 438 7.22 -22.28 -11.39
N ASN A 439 6.45 -22.95 -10.54
CA ASN A 439 6.24 -24.38 -10.59
C ASN A 439 4.74 -24.68 -10.73
N GLN A 440 4.39 -25.77 -11.41
CA GLN A 440 3.00 -26.16 -11.62
C GLN A 440 2.64 -27.41 -10.81
N TYR A 441 1.38 -27.45 -10.39
CA TYR A 441 0.81 -28.51 -9.58
C TYR A 441 -0.61 -28.81 -10.00
N SER A 442 -1.05 -30.05 -9.88
CA SER A 442 -2.46 -30.42 -10.09
C SER A 442 -3.20 -30.40 -8.75
N LEU A 443 -4.27 -29.59 -8.67
CA LEU A 443 -5.04 -29.42 -7.45
C LEU A 443 -6.49 -29.81 -7.63
N SER A 444 -7.12 -30.31 -6.57
CA SER A 444 -8.57 -30.50 -6.55
C SER A 444 -9.29 -29.16 -6.55
N ALA A 445 -10.42 -29.09 -7.24
CA ALA A 445 -11.31 -27.92 -7.28
C ALA A 445 -12.57 -28.22 -6.47
N ASP A 446 -12.41 -28.24 -5.14
CA ASP A 446 -13.49 -28.56 -4.19
C ASP A 446 -13.39 -27.73 -2.88
N GLU A 447 -14.44 -27.76 -2.07
CA GLU A 447 -14.54 -27.02 -0.80
C GLU A 447 -13.58 -27.49 0.29
N SER A 448 -12.98 -28.69 0.15
CA SER A 448 -12.10 -29.28 1.19
C SER A 448 -10.70 -28.66 1.22
N GLY A 449 -10.50 -27.61 0.43
CA GLY A 449 -9.17 -27.03 0.19
C GLY A 449 -8.46 -27.78 -0.95
N ALA A 450 -7.51 -27.11 -1.60
CA ALA A 450 -6.82 -27.61 -2.77
C ALA A 450 -5.91 -28.80 -2.42
N ARG A 451 -6.42 -30.03 -2.52
CA ARG A 451 -5.62 -31.24 -2.34
C ARG A 451 -4.70 -31.44 -3.53
N LEU A 452 -3.45 -31.82 -3.27
CA LEU A 452 -2.52 -32.17 -4.31
C LEU A 452 -2.94 -33.50 -4.96
N LEU A 453 -2.97 -33.54 -6.29
CA LEU A 453 -3.39 -34.70 -7.07
C LEU A 453 -2.24 -35.27 -7.90
N ASN A 454 -2.15 -36.59 -7.97
CA ASN A 454 -1.37 -37.31 -8.99
C ASN A 454 -2.25 -37.51 -10.21
N VAL A 455 -2.05 -36.72 -11.24
CA VAL A 455 -2.76 -36.82 -12.52
C VAL A 455 -1.87 -37.59 -13.50
N PRO A 456 -2.38 -38.65 -14.18
CA PRO A 456 -1.60 -39.40 -15.16
C PRO A 456 -0.98 -38.48 -16.22
N GLY A 457 0.35 -38.62 -16.42
CA GLY A 457 1.11 -37.81 -17.39
C GLY A 457 1.47 -36.40 -16.94
N VAL A 458 1.14 -35.99 -15.72
CA VAL A 458 1.48 -34.67 -15.19
C VAL A 458 2.45 -34.79 -14.02
N THR A 459 3.54 -34.03 -14.06
CA THR A 459 4.55 -33.98 -13.00
C THR A 459 4.32 -32.75 -12.13
N ASN A 460 3.98 -32.96 -10.84
CA ASN A 460 3.93 -31.89 -9.85
C ASN A 460 5.32 -31.33 -9.57
N GLY A 461 5.43 -30.01 -9.43
CA GLY A 461 6.70 -29.31 -9.23
C GLY A 461 7.51 -29.10 -10.52
N ALA A 462 6.98 -29.50 -11.68
CA ALA A 462 7.59 -29.16 -12.96
C ALA A 462 7.56 -27.63 -13.18
N PRO A 463 8.51 -27.05 -13.96
CA PRO A 463 8.49 -25.63 -14.27
C PRO A 463 7.16 -25.18 -14.89
N GLY A 464 6.55 -24.16 -14.31
CA GLY A 464 5.32 -23.55 -14.80
C GLY A 464 5.55 -22.76 -16.09
N PHE A 465 4.50 -22.52 -16.86
CA PHE A 465 4.55 -21.79 -18.13
C PHE A 465 5.58 -22.32 -19.13
N GLY A 466 5.83 -23.65 -19.14
CA GLY A 466 6.86 -24.26 -19.97
C GLY A 466 8.30 -23.83 -19.61
N GLY A 467 8.50 -23.28 -18.42
CA GLY A 467 9.81 -22.85 -17.92
C GLY A 467 10.29 -21.49 -18.45
N CYS A 468 9.41 -20.71 -19.11
CA CYS A 468 9.82 -19.47 -19.79
C CYS A 468 10.26 -18.34 -18.85
N CYS A 469 9.77 -18.32 -17.62
CA CYS A 469 9.65 -17.02 -16.92
C CYS A 469 10.43 -16.96 -15.61
N SER A 470 11.06 -18.05 -15.16
CA SER A 470 11.93 -18.03 -14.00
C SER A 470 13.19 -17.21 -14.26
N ASN A 471 13.55 -16.34 -13.33
CA ASN A 471 14.69 -15.46 -13.44
C ASN A 471 15.32 -15.15 -12.08
N THR A 472 16.56 -14.64 -12.11
CA THR A 472 17.20 -14.03 -10.95
C THR A 472 17.85 -12.71 -11.36
N GLN A 473 17.82 -11.75 -10.48
CA GLN A 473 18.29 -10.39 -10.71
C GLN A 473 19.03 -9.86 -9.49
N ASP A 474 20.19 -9.23 -9.74
CA ASP A 474 20.90 -8.38 -8.77
C ASP A 474 21.12 -7.02 -9.42
N SER A 475 20.48 -6.00 -8.90
CA SER A 475 20.49 -4.66 -9.48
C SER A 475 20.45 -3.55 -8.46
N LYS A 476 20.88 -2.37 -8.89
CA LYS A 476 20.98 -1.15 -8.11
C LYS A 476 20.45 0.03 -8.92
N TYR A 477 19.60 0.81 -8.30
CA TYR A 477 19.02 2.04 -8.84
C TYR A 477 19.46 3.22 -7.97
N THR A 478 20.14 4.18 -8.59
CA THR A 478 20.62 5.40 -7.92
C THR A 478 19.86 6.60 -8.44
N THR A 479 19.34 7.41 -7.55
CA THR A 479 18.63 8.66 -7.87
C THR A 479 19.39 9.84 -7.28
N ASN A 480 19.51 10.91 -8.06
CA ASN A 480 20.01 12.22 -7.63
C ASN A 480 19.07 13.29 -8.18
N ALA A 481 18.41 14.03 -7.30
CA ALA A 481 17.30 14.89 -7.70
C ALA A 481 17.36 16.26 -6.99
N PRO A 482 18.07 17.25 -7.55
CA PRO A 482 17.95 18.63 -7.09
C PRO A 482 16.57 19.21 -7.41
N TYR A 483 16.06 20.03 -6.50
CA TYR A 483 14.78 20.70 -6.66
C TYR A 483 14.73 22.09 -6.03
N LEU A 484 13.80 22.91 -6.52
CA LEU A 484 13.51 24.25 -6.03
C LEU A 484 12.00 24.39 -5.83
N VAL A 485 11.59 24.98 -4.73
CA VAL A 485 10.20 25.36 -4.47
C VAL A 485 10.14 26.81 -4.04
N LEU A 486 9.26 27.58 -4.67
CA LEU A 486 8.94 28.94 -4.29
C LEU A 486 7.47 28.99 -3.85
N ASN A 487 7.20 29.56 -2.70
CA ASN A 487 5.86 29.82 -2.23
C ASN A 487 5.68 31.32 -2.07
N LEU A 488 4.49 31.80 -2.44
CA LEU A 488 4.04 33.18 -2.26
C LEU A 488 2.77 33.17 -1.42
N ASP A 489 2.74 33.93 -0.36
CA ASP A 489 1.54 34.23 0.42
C ASP A 489 1.35 35.76 0.46
N SER A 490 0.23 36.27 -0.07
CA SER A 490 -0.08 37.71 -0.14
C SER A 490 -1.57 37.93 0.08
N GLY A 491 -1.94 38.37 1.27
CA GLY A 491 -3.33 38.56 1.64
C GLY A 491 -4.17 37.28 1.42
N PRO A 492 -5.23 37.33 0.60
CA PRO A 492 -6.08 36.16 0.30
C PRO A 492 -5.42 35.19 -0.70
N PHE A 493 -4.37 35.57 -1.40
CA PHE A 493 -3.71 34.75 -2.40
C PHE A 493 -2.58 33.93 -1.79
N SER A 494 -2.51 32.66 -2.17
CA SER A 494 -1.37 31.78 -1.93
C SER A 494 -1.00 31.06 -3.23
N GLY A 495 0.26 31.06 -3.61
CA GLY A 495 0.75 30.38 -4.80
C GLY A 495 2.00 29.58 -4.53
N ASP A 496 2.31 28.63 -5.38
CA ASP A 496 3.56 27.90 -5.35
C ASP A 496 4.01 27.50 -6.75
N PHE A 497 5.31 27.50 -6.93
CA PHE A 497 5.99 26.94 -8.10
C PHE A 497 7.06 25.97 -7.62
N SER A 498 7.16 24.81 -8.26
CA SER A 498 8.19 23.83 -7.97
C SER A 498 8.78 23.23 -9.23
N LEU A 499 10.09 23.00 -9.17
CA LEU A 499 10.90 22.41 -10.24
C LEU A 499 11.80 21.34 -9.64
N ARG A 500 11.88 20.17 -10.29
CA ARG A 500 12.73 19.06 -9.88
C ARG A 500 13.37 18.40 -11.11
N ARG A 501 14.65 18.05 -11.00
CA ARG A 501 15.34 17.27 -11.99
C ARG A 501 15.76 15.94 -11.38
N ASP A 502 15.07 14.85 -11.77
CA ASP A 502 15.49 13.49 -11.43
C ASP A 502 16.54 13.00 -12.42
N ASN A 503 17.67 12.52 -11.92
CA ASN A 503 18.68 11.79 -12.67
C ASN A 503 18.79 10.41 -12.02
N ASN A 504 18.50 9.38 -12.80
CA ASN A 504 18.45 8.00 -12.35
C ASN A 504 19.44 7.16 -13.14
N LYS A 505 20.13 6.24 -12.46
CA LYS A 505 21.00 5.25 -13.06
C LYS A 505 20.65 3.87 -12.52
N ALA A 506 20.46 2.91 -13.43
CA ALA A 506 20.30 1.50 -13.13
C ALA A 506 21.56 0.73 -13.55
N SER A 507 22.00 -0.22 -12.73
CA SER A 507 23.12 -1.10 -13.03
C SER A 507 22.91 -2.46 -12.38
N GLY A 508 23.42 -3.52 -12.97
CA GLY A 508 23.31 -4.88 -12.40
C GLY A 508 23.30 -5.98 -13.44
N SER A 509 22.79 -7.12 -13.03
CA SER A 509 22.71 -8.32 -13.85
C SER A 509 21.35 -8.99 -13.74
N TYR A 510 20.88 -9.52 -14.84
CA TYR A 510 19.66 -10.30 -14.94
C TYR A 510 19.96 -11.61 -15.64
N TYR A 511 19.47 -12.72 -15.08
CA TYR A 511 19.65 -14.05 -15.63
C TYR A 511 18.29 -14.71 -15.82
N GLN A 512 17.94 -15.06 -17.03
CA GLN A 512 16.76 -15.84 -17.33
C GLN A 512 17.09 -17.33 -17.21
N SER A 513 16.14 -18.13 -16.73
CA SER A 513 16.35 -19.56 -16.67
C SER A 513 16.25 -20.23 -18.04
N ASN A 514 17.01 -21.27 -18.23
CA ASN A 514 16.83 -22.21 -19.32
C ASN A 514 15.74 -23.20 -18.93
N ALA A 515 14.57 -23.09 -19.55
CA ALA A 515 13.40 -23.93 -19.34
C ALA A 515 13.00 -24.11 -17.84
N GLY A 516 13.31 -23.15 -16.96
CA GLY A 516 12.99 -23.21 -15.53
C GLY A 516 13.87 -24.14 -14.71
N VAL A 517 14.95 -24.70 -15.27
CA VAL A 517 15.79 -25.71 -14.60
C VAL A 517 17.15 -25.20 -14.14
N ALA A 518 17.69 -24.18 -14.79
CA ALA A 518 18.94 -23.53 -14.41
C ALA A 518 19.02 -22.12 -15.01
N TYR A 519 19.79 -21.23 -14.38
CA TYR A 519 20.16 -19.92 -14.93
C TYR A 519 21.50 -20.04 -15.68
N ASP A 520 21.64 -19.36 -16.80
CA ASP A 520 22.94 -19.25 -17.50
C ASP A 520 23.82 -18.20 -16.80
N LEU A 521 24.38 -18.56 -15.65
CA LEU A 521 25.19 -17.67 -14.83
C LEU A 521 26.50 -17.22 -15.52
N GLY A 522 26.90 -17.89 -16.60
CA GLY A 522 28.05 -17.52 -17.43
C GLY A 522 27.73 -16.39 -18.43
N LYS A 523 26.46 -16.09 -18.65
CA LYS A 523 26.01 -15.07 -19.63
C LYS A 523 24.99 -14.12 -19.01
N PRO A 524 25.44 -13.17 -18.16
CA PRO A 524 24.55 -12.16 -17.62
C PRO A 524 23.99 -11.25 -18.72
N ASN A 525 22.69 -10.98 -18.66
CA ASN A 525 22.14 -9.82 -19.33
C ASN A 525 22.39 -8.61 -18.43
N LEU A 526 23.27 -7.70 -18.88
CA LEU A 526 23.62 -6.54 -18.08
C LEU A 526 22.46 -5.55 -18.05
N ILE A 527 22.22 -4.98 -16.88
CA ILE A 527 21.38 -3.80 -16.68
C ILE A 527 22.34 -2.61 -16.63
N ASP A 528 22.33 -1.74 -17.61
CA ASP A 528 23.14 -0.53 -17.65
C ASP A 528 22.43 0.54 -18.47
N TYR A 529 21.67 1.37 -17.79
CA TYR A 529 20.99 2.50 -18.40
C TYR A 529 20.86 3.68 -17.45
N ASP A 530 20.79 4.86 -18.01
CA ASP A 530 20.48 6.09 -17.30
C ASP A 530 19.29 6.80 -17.94
N PHE A 531 18.52 7.48 -17.13
CA PHE A 531 17.41 8.31 -17.59
C PHE A 531 17.20 9.48 -16.65
N GLY A 532 16.63 10.55 -17.18
CA GLY A 532 16.33 11.69 -16.37
C GLY A 532 15.15 12.49 -16.90
N ARG A 533 14.48 13.19 -15.99
CA ARG A 533 13.33 14.02 -16.33
C ARG A 533 13.31 15.26 -15.46
N THR A 534 12.99 16.38 -16.07
CA THR A 534 12.60 17.59 -15.32
C THR A 534 11.09 17.61 -15.20
N SER A 535 10.61 17.72 -13.96
CA SER A 535 9.22 17.85 -13.59
C SER A 535 8.97 19.24 -13.00
N TYR A 536 7.78 19.79 -13.23
CA TYR A 536 7.40 21.09 -12.64
C TYR A 536 5.93 21.12 -12.27
N SER A 537 5.60 21.97 -11.31
CA SER A 537 4.25 22.18 -10.85
C SER A 537 4.05 23.65 -10.49
N LEU A 538 2.91 24.21 -10.88
CA LEU A 538 2.50 25.58 -10.59
C LEU A 538 1.10 25.54 -10.03
N GLY A 539 0.86 26.16 -8.88
CA GLY A 539 -0.44 26.23 -8.25
C GLY A 539 -0.75 27.59 -7.66
N GLY A 540 -2.03 27.92 -7.64
CA GLY A 540 -2.54 29.11 -7.00
C GLY A 540 -3.84 28.81 -6.26
N ASN A 541 -4.02 29.44 -5.11
CA ASN A 541 -5.22 29.37 -4.28
C ASN A 541 -5.63 30.78 -3.90
N TYR A 542 -6.90 31.10 -4.05
CA TYR A 542 -7.47 32.38 -3.65
C TYR A 542 -8.58 32.18 -2.63
N GLN A 543 -8.41 32.74 -1.45
CA GLN A 543 -9.37 32.68 -0.36
C GLN A 543 -10.37 33.82 -0.51
N LEU A 544 -11.57 33.51 -1.01
CA LEU A 544 -12.64 34.48 -1.22
C LEU A 544 -13.13 35.07 0.12
N ASN A 545 -13.16 34.26 1.14
CA ASN A 545 -13.41 34.64 2.54
C ASN A 545 -12.82 33.54 3.46
N LYS A 546 -12.99 33.66 4.78
CA LYS A 546 -12.47 32.69 5.75
C LYS A 546 -12.96 31.25 5.53
N ASP A 547 -14.08 31.06 4.86
CA ASP A 547 -14.79 29.77 4.73
C ASP A 547 -14.80 29.22 3.29
N LEU A 548 -14.38 30.02 2.30
CA LEU A 548 -14.41 29.66 0.90
C LEU A 548 -13.10 30.00 0.21
N SER A 549 -12.49 29.01 -0.43
CA SER A 549 -11.33 29.21 -1.31
C SER A 549 -11.51 28.46 -2.63
N VAL A 550 -10.87 28.97 -3.67
CA VAL A 550 -10.77 28.36 -4.99
C VAL A 550 -9.30 28.19 -5.34
N PHE A 551 -8.99 27.14 -6.07
CA PHE A 551 -7.61 26.88 -6.49
C PHE A 551 -7.55 26.35 -7.90
N ALA A 552 -6.39 26.52 -8.53
CA ALA A 552 -6.01 25.88 -9.77
C ALA A 552 -4.56 25.40 -9.69
N ARG A 553 -4.25 24.31 -10.39
CA ARG A 553 -2.90 23.75 -10.48
C ARG A 553 -2.65 23.11 -11.83
N TYR A 554 -1.44 23.23 -12.31
CA TYR A 554 -0.89 22.46 -13.43
C TYR A 554 0.38 21.75 -13.00
N SER A 555 0.56 20.50 -13.44
CA SER A 555 1.78 19.74 -13.22
C SER A 555 2.18 18.92 -14.44
N ASP A 556 3.49 18.80 -14.67
CA ASP A 556 4.10 17.90 -15.65
C ASP A 556 5.16 17.08 -14.92
N GLY A 557 4.92 15.79 -14.78
CA GLY A 557 5.78 14.87 -14.06
C GLY A 557 5.92 13.54 -14.76
N ALA A 558 6.64 12.61 -14.13
CA ALA A 558 6.83 11.28 -14.66
C ALA A 558 6.91 10.23 -13.55
N ALA A 559 6.39 9.03 -13.86
CA ALA A 559 6.71 7.81 -13.14
C ALA A 559 7.82 7.05 -13.90
N TYR A 560 8.51 6.19 -13.17
CA TYR A 560 9.63 5.43 -13.71
C TYR A 560 9.33 3.93 -13.65
N ASN A 561 9.51 3.25 -14.78
CA ASN A 561 9.44 1.79 -14.89
C ASN A 561 10.83 1.22 -14.57
N ALA A 562 11.18 1.11 -13.29
CA ALA A 562 12.53 0.75 -12.89
C ALA A 562 12.96 -0.58 -13.49
N ASP A 563 12.25 -1.64 -13.21
CA ASP A 563 12.63 -3.01 -13.53
C ASP A 563 11.57 -3.80 -14.31
N ARG A 564 10.35 -3.28 -14.44
CA ARG A 564 9.25 -3.97 -15.15
C ARG A 564 9.64 -4.37 -16.57
N ILE A 565 10.50 -3.59 -17.21
CA ILE A 565 10.98 -3.86 -18.55
C ILE A 565 11.99 -4.99 -18.56
N THR A 566 12.82 -5.11 -17.53
CA THR A 566 13.80 -6.18 -17.39
C THR A 566 13.19 -7.48 -16.90
N PHE A 567 12.10 -7.38 -16.15
CA PHE A 567 11.51 -8.47 -15.42
C PHE A 567 10.93 -9.59 -16.32
N PHE A 568 10.27 -9.24 -17.42
CA PHE A 568 9.72 -10.21 -18.34
C PHE A 568 10.61 -10.41 -19.56
N ASN A 569 11.73 -9.65 -19.70
CA ASN A 569 12.32 -9.57 -20.99
C ASN A 569 13.79 -9.33 -21.06
N ASN A 570 14.22 -8.66 -21.68
CA ASN A 570 15.49 -8.39 -22.24
C ASN A 570 15.91 -6.99 -21.78
N PRO A 571 16.88 -6.87 -20.84
CA PRO A 571 17.42 -5.58 -20.46
C PRO A 571 17.92 -4.77 -21.66
N ASN A 572 18.22 -5.40 -22.79
CA ASN A 572 18.61 -4.71 -24.03
C ASN A 572 17.55 -3.74 -24.56
N LEU A 573 16.28 -3.86 -24.15
CA LEU A 573 15.24 -2.89 -24.50
C LEU A 573 15.47 -1.51 -23.88
N VAL A 574 16.22 -1.43 -22.79
CA VAL A 574 16.43 -0.20 -22.01
C VAL A 574 17.89 0.19 -21.89
N ASN A 575 18.83 -0.71 -22.16
CA ASN A 575 20.25 -0.43 -22.07
C ASN A 575 20.67 0.66 -23.07
N GLY A 576 21.55 1.54 -22.60
CA GLY A 576 22.08 2.66 -23.39
C GLY A 576 21.39 3.99 -23.10
N LYS A 577 21.82 5.03 -23.82
CA LYS A 577 21.44 6.43 -23.54
C LYS A 577 20.11 6.87 -24.19
N SER A 578 19.48 6.04 -24.98
CA SER A 578 18.39 6.50 -25.85
C SER A 578 17.00 6.26 -25.31
N SER A 579 16.85 5.72 -24.11
CA SER A 579 15.58 5.14 -23.77
C SER A 579 14.66 6.13 -23.05
N THR A 580 13.62 6.54 -23.77
CA THR A 580 12.43 7.14 -23.17
C THR A 580 11.53 6.08 -22.52
N ILE A 581 11.84 4.82 -22.69
CA ILE A 581 11.07 3.65 -22.25
C ILE A 581 10.88 3.60 -20.72
N PRO A 582 11.90 3.88 -19.87
CA PRO A 582 11.69 3.88 -18.44
C PRO A 582 10.82 5.02 -17.90
N VAL A 583 10.42 5.97 -18.74
CA VAL A 583 9.79 7.22 -18.30
C VAL A 583 8.35 7.31 -18.79
N ASN A 584 7.39 7.17 -17.88
CA ASN A 584 5.97 7.39 -18.14
C ASN A 584 5.58 8.82 -17.77
N LYS A 585 5.12 9.60 -18.73
CA LYS A 585 4.82 11.02 -18.55
C LYS A 585 3.38 11.20 -18.08
N VAL A 586 3.17 12.10 -17.10
CA VAL A 586 1.84 12.47 -16.63
C VAL A 586 1.73 13.99 -16.56
N LYS A 587 0.75 14.54 -17.27
CA LYS A 587 0.37 15.97 -17.21
C LYS A 587 -1.01 16.07 -16.57
N GLN A 588 -1.16 16.98 -15.64
CA GLN A 588 -2.43 17.18 -14.95
C GLN A 588 -2.79 18.65 -14.82
N THR A 589 -4.07 18.94 -15.00
CA THR A 589 -4.69 20.25 -14.68
C THR A 589 -5.79 20.00 -13.66
N GLU A 590 -5.83 20.81 -12.64
CA GLU A 590 -6.78 20.71 -11.53
C GLU A 590 -7.39 22.10 -11.27
N VAL A 591 -8.69 22.13 -11.00
CA VAL A 591 -9.41 23.31 -10.50
C VAL A 591 -10.33 22.83 -9.40
N GLY A 592 -10.37 23.54 -8.28
CA GLY A 592 -11.22 23.11 -7.18
C GLY A 592 -11.68 24.20 -6.25
N VAL A 593 -12.59 23.81 -5.38
CA VAL A 593 -13.25 24.65 -4.37
C VAL A 593 -13.13 23.97 -3.02
N LYS A 594 -12.83 24.73 -1.98
CA LYS A 594 -12.83 24.31 -0.59
C LYS A 594 -13.82 25.19 0.16
N LEU A 595 -14.78 24.55 0.78
CA LEU A 595 -15.84 25.20 1.54
C LEU A 595 -15.91 24.59 2.93
N ARG A 596 -15.98 25.40 3.95
CA ARG A 596 -16.33 24.99 5.29
C ARG A 596 -17.48 25.85 5.83
N GLY A 597 -18.26 25.28 6.71
CA GLY A 597 -19.30 25.99 7.44
C GLY A 597 -19.35 25.47 8.88
N ASN A 598 -20.38 25.89 9.59
CA ASN A 598 -20.59 25.40 10.94
C ASN A 598 -21.03 23.92 10.87
N GLY A 599 -20.13 23.02 11.28
CA GLY A 599 -20.38 21.57 11.29
C GLY A 599 -20.25 20.88 9.93
N TYR A 600 -19.72 21.50 8.88
CA TYR A 600 -19.47 20.81 7.62
C TYR A 600 -18.25 21.35 6.86
N SER A 601 -17.67 20.49 6.05
CA SER A 601 -16.60 20.81 5.10
C SER A 601 -16.83 20.08 3.79
N LEU A 602 -16.54 20.76 2.68
CA LEU A 602 -16.61 20.20 1.33
C LEU A 602 -15.36 20.58 0.55
N PHE A 603 -14.80 19.62 -0.15
CA PHE A 603 -13.71 19.80 -1.08
C PHE A 603 -14.10 19.18 -2.43
N ALA A 604 -14.14 19.98 -3.48
CA ALA A 604 -14.46 19.54 -4.83
C ALA A 604 -13.29 19.84 -5.77
N THR A 605 -12.89 18.88 -6.60
CA THR A 605 -11.79 19.03 -7.56
C THR A 605 -12.21 18.49 -8.92
N LEU A 606 -12.17 19.31 -9.95
CA LEU A 606 -12.19 18.88 -11.34
C LEU A 606 -10.74 18.62 -11.80
N PHE A 607 -10.52 17.53 -12.51
CA PHE A 607 -9.19 17.18 -13.02
C PHE A 607 -9.23 16.72 -14.48
N ASP A 608 -8.12 16.97 -15.18
CA ASP A 608 -7.81 16.44 -16.52
C ASP A 608 -6.36 15.96 -16.49
N ALA A 609 -6.15 14.65 -16.64
CA ALA A 609 -4.86 14.01 -16.62
C ALA A 609 -4.59 13.30 -17.95
N LYS A 610 -3.41 13.52 -18.53
CA LYS A 610 -2.90 12.79 -19.69
C LYS A 610 -1.68 11.98 -19.27
N THR A 611 -1.71 10.66 -19.53
CA THR A 611 -0.62 9.74 -19.26
C THR A 611 -0.12 9.14 -20.55
N ASP A 612 1.17 9.32 -20.85
CA ASP A 612 1.86 8.62 -21.94
C ASP A 612 2.81 7.60 -21.29
N GLU A 613 2.52 6.32 -21.47
CA GLU A 613 3.33 5.24 -20.89
C GLU A 613 3.89 4.30 -21.94
N VAL A 614 5.02 3.70 -21.62
CA VAL A 614 5.51 2.51 -22.26
C VAL A 614 5.40 1.38 -21.26
N ASN A 615 4.66 0.34 -21.62
CA ASN A 615 4.50 -0.86 -20.82
C ASN A 615 4.98 -2.06 -21.61
N VAL A 616 5.17 -3.18 -20.93
CA VAL A 616 5.53 -4.44 -21.56
C VAL A 616 4.27 -5.27 -21.72
N ASP A 617 4.01 -5.70 -22.95
CA ASP A 617 2.91 -6.62 -23.22
C ASP A 617 3.40 -8.06 -22.98
N VAL A 618 2.98 -8.62 -21.85
CA VAL A 618 3.35 -9.97 -21.42
C VAL A 618 2.52 -11.07 -22.12
N THR A 619 1.54 -10.68 -22.90
CA THR A 619 0.66 -11.62 -23.60
C THR A 619 1.22 -12.00 -24.99
N THR A 620 2.26 -11.31 -25.45
CA THR A 620 2.90 -11.58 -26.76
C THR A 620 4.18 -12.43 -26.61
N THR A 621 4.50 -13.22 -27.63
CA THR A 621 5.75 -13.96 -27.71
C THR A 621 6.41 -13.64 -29.06
N PRO A 622 7.57 -12.96 -29.09
CA PRO A 622 8.31 -12.40 -27.96
C PRO A 622 7.55 -11.24 -27.28
N ILE A 623 7.82 -11.03 -26.01
CA ILE A 623 7.28 -9.92 -25.24
C ILE A 623 7.78 -8.60 -25.83
N VAL A 624 6.90 -7.67 -26.10
CA VAL A 624 7.22 -6.39 -26.75
C VAL A 624 6.85 -5.19 -25.90
N ALA A 625 7.61 -4.12 -26.03
CA ALA A 625 7.25 -2.85 -25.43
C ALA A 625 6.07 -2.23 -26.20
N LYS A 626 5.03 -1.83 -25.50
CA LYS A 626 3.83 -1.22 -26.06
C LYS A 626 3.65 0.19 -25.51
N ALA A 627 3.62 1.17 -26.39
CA ALA A 627 3.26 2.53 -26.01
C ALA A 627 1.75 2.69 -25.92
N ASN A 628 1.27 3.26 -24.82
CA ASN A 628 -0.13 3.59 -24.58
C ASN A 628 -0.26 5.06 -24.20
N SER A 629 -1.37 5.67 -24.57
CA SER A 629 -1.73 7.01 -24.14
C SER A 629 -3.14 6.97 -23.56
N TYR A 630 -3.29 7.54 -22.37
CA TYR A 630 -4.56 7.60 -21.64
C TYR A 630 -4.92 9.05 -21.37
N ARG A 631 -6.18 9.39 -21.43
CA ARG A 631 -6.70 10.65 -20.93
C ARG A 631 -7.82 10.40 -19.95
N SER A 632 -7.73 10.98 -18.77
CA SER A 632 -8.70 10.84 -17.70
C SER A 632 -9.20 12.20 -17.27
N LYS A 633 -10.51 12.38 -17.25
CA LYS A 633 -11.19 13.59 -16.75
C LYS A 633 -12.17 13.18 -15.67
N GLY A 634 -12.35 14.04 -14.68
CA GLY A 634 -13.29 13.69 -13.64
C GLY A 634 -13.54 14.77 -12.60
N LEU A 635 -14.35 14.37 -11.63
CA LEU A 635 -14.71 15.16 -10.46
C LEU A 635 -14.45 14.33 -9.21
N GLU A 636 -13.77 14.90 -8.25
CA GLU A 636 -13.64 14.38 -6.90
C GLU A 636 -14.43 15.27 -5.95
N LEU A 637 -15.25 14.65 -5.10
CA LEU A 637 -15.92 15.27 -3.98
C LEU A 637 -15.44 14.58 -2.70
N GLU A 638 -15.07 15.37 -1.70
CA GLU A 638 -14.74 14.91 -0.35
C GLU A 638 -15.45 15.82 0.62
N GLY A 639 -16.16 15.26 1.60
CA GLY A 639 -16.91 16.05 2.54
C GLY A 639 -17.04 15.39 3.89
N SER A 640 -17.22 16.24 4.89
CA SER A 640 -17.62 15.83 6.23
C SER A 640 -18.74 16.74 6.71
N ALA A 641 -19.58 16.18 7.58
CA ALA A 641 -20.63 16.95 8.22
C ALA A 641 -20.89 16.38 9.62
N HIS A 642 -21.25 17.25 10.55
CA HIS A 642 -21.63 16.89 11.90
C HIS A 642 -22.95 17.58 12.27
N PHE A 643 -23.99 16.81 12.56
CA PHE A 643 -25.32 17.28 12.87
C PHE A 643 -25.83 16.58 14.14
N GLY A 644 -25.67 17.21 15.29
CA GLY A 644 -26.09 16.63 16.57
C GLY A 644 -25.39 15.29 16.84
N LEU A 645 -26.13 14.18 16.81
CA LEU A 645 -25.59 12.85 17.04
C LEU A 645 -24.91 12.22 15.82
N VAL A 646 -25.07 12.80 14.63
CA VAL A 646 -24.62 12.21 13.37
C VAL A 646 -23.36 12.89 12.87
N SER A 647 -22.30 12.13 12.65
CA SER A 647 -21.11 12.52 11.91
C SER A 647 -21.09 11.79 10.55
N LEU A 648 -20.82 12.50 9.48
CA LEU A 648 -20.69 11.95 8.13
C LEU A 648 -19.29 12.26 7.61
N LEU A 649 -18.62 11.27 7.07
CA LEU A 649 -17.41 11.41 6.26
C LEU A 649 -17.65 10.69 4.95
N GLY A 650 -17.34 11.33 3.82
CA GLY A 650 -17.55 10.65 2.56
C GLY A 650 -16.82 11.27 1.40
N GLY A 651 -16.81 10.53 0.30
CA GLY A 651 -16.25 10.95 -0.95
C GLY A 651 -16.86 10.23 -2.14
N LEU A 652 -16.84 10.90 -3.27
CA LEU A 652 -17.26 10.38 -4.56
C LEU A 652 -16.27 10.82 -5.62
N THR A 653 -15.83 9.87 -6.43
CA THR A 653 -15.02 10.17 -7.60
C THR A 653 -15.73 9.68 -8.86
N TYR A 654 -15.95 10.59 -9.78
CA TYR A 654 -16.34 10.29 -11.15
C TYR A 654 -15.12 10.40 -12.04
N THR A 655 -14.87 9.39 -12.88
CA THR A 655 -13.73 9.32 -13.79
C THR A 655 -14.18 8.85 -15.18
N ASP A 656 -13.99 9.67 -16.21
CA ASP A 656 -14.07 9.26 -17.62
C ASP A 656 -12.64 9.13 -18.16
N ALA A 657 -12.12 7.91 -18.20
CA ALA A 657 -10.79 7.60 -18.72
C ALA A 657 -10.90 6.89 -20.06
N LYS A 658 -10.05 7.29 -21.02
CA LYS A 658 -10.01 6.73 -22.37
C LYS A 658 -8.58 6.48 -22.82
N GLN A 659 -8.38 5.36 -23.50
CA GLN A 659 -7.18 5.07 -24.27
C GLN A 659 -7.21 5.83 -25.61
N ALA A 660 -6.12 5.78 -26.35
CA ALA A 660 -6.01 6.43 -27.67
C ALA A 660 -7.06 5.92 -28.69
N ASP A 661 -7.51 4.68 -28.53
CA ASP A 661 -8.56 4.07 -29.37
C ASP A 661 -10.01 4.37 -28.87
N GLY A 662 -10.15 5.21 -27.85
CA GLY A 662 -11.44 5.62 -27.27
C GLY A 662 -12.03 4.68 -26.24
N ARG A 663 -11.47 3.47 -26.04
CA ARG A 663 -11.95 2.50 -25.02
C ARG A 663 -11.51 2.92 -23.62
N ALA A 664 -12.26 2.51 -22.61
CA ALA A 664 -11.82 2.67 -21.23
C ALA A 664 -10.59 1.79 -20.95
N PRO A 665 -9.64 2.23 -20.09
CA PRO A 665 -8.61 1.34 -19.58
C PRO A 665 -9.22 0.18 -18.79
N LYS A 666 -8.52 -0.97 -18.77
CA LYS A 666 -8.98 -2.12 -18.00
C LYS A 666 -9.09 -1.77 -16.50
N ARG A 667 -10.08 -2.36 -15.85
CA ARG A 667 -10.39 -2.19 -14.41
C ARG A 667 -10.67 -0.75 -13.99
N GLN A 668 -11.00 0.15 -14.92
CA GLN A 668 -11.34 1.53 -14.62
C GLN A 668 -12.86 1.69 -14.42
N ALA A 669 -13.30 1.76 -13.17
CA ALA A 669 -14.68 2.10 -12.82
C ALA A 669 -14.94 3.60 -13.03
N LYS A 670 -16.14 3.97 -13.50
CA LYS A 670 -16.53 5.38 -13.66
C LYS A 670 -16.81 6.07 -12.33
N PHE A 671 -17.38 5.33 -11.38
CA PHE A 671 -17.68 5.84 -10.05
C PHE A 671 -16.97 5.00 -9.01
N VAL A 672 -16.31 5.67 -8.06
CA VAL A 672 -15.78 5.12 -6.81
C VAL A 672 -16.34 5.99 -5.70
N TYR A 673 -16.93 5.38 -4.67
CA TYR A 673 -17.54 6.11 -3.59
C TYR A 673 -17.29 5.45 -2.24
N GLN A 674 -17.22 6.28 -1.21
CA GLN A 674 -17.20 5.87 0.18
C GLN A 674 -18.06 6.81 1.01
N LEU A 675 -18.72 6.28 2.04
CA LEU A 675 -19.50 7.03 3.00
C LEU A 675 -19.41 6.35 4.36
N THR A 676 -19.07 7.11 5.39
CA THR A 676 -18.98 6.62 6.76
C THR A 676 -19.88 7.45 7.68
N PRO A 677 -21.18 7.15 7.77
CA PRO A 677 -22.03 7.68 8.82
C PRO A 677 -21.65 7.07 10.17
N THR A 678 -21.51 7.92 11.17
CA THR A 678 -21.25 7.56 12.56
C THR A 678 -22.30 8.21 13.46
N LEU A 679 -22.87 7.43 14.37
CA LEU A 679 -23.86 7.85 15.35
C LEU A 679 -23.21 7.86 16.74
N ASN A 680 -23.12 9.01 17.36
CA ASN A 680 -22.63 9.20 18.72
C ASN A 680 -23.86 9.27 19.65
N PHE A 681 -24.34 8.11 20.13
CA PHE A 681 -25.56 8.03 20.96
C PHE A 681 -25.34 8.65 22.35
N SER A 682 -24.13 8.49 22.88
CA SER A 682 -23.67 9.12 24.13
C SER A 682 -22.14 9.29 24.08
N ASP A 683 -21.56 9.83 25.14
CA ASP A 683 -20.08 9.91 25.28
C ASP A 683 -19.43 8.51 25.32
N GLU A 684 -20.22 7.47 25.69
CA GLU A 684 -19.75 6.09 25.82
C GLU A 684 -20.06 5.23 24.59
N LEU A 685 -21.17 5.50 23.87
CA LEU A 685 -21.67 4.61 22.81
C LEU A 685 -21.63 5.28 21.44
N THR A 686 -20.80 4.72 20.56
CA THR A 686 -20.70 5.12 19.16
C THR A 686 -20.94 3.91 18.25
N ALA A 687 -21.69 4.09 17.16
CA ALA A 687 -21.83 3.10 16.11
C ALA A 687 -21.61 3.75 14.73
N GLY A 688 -21.03 3.00 13.83
CA GLY A 688 -20.78 3.50 12.48
C GLY A 688 -20.91 2.44 11.41
N VAL A 689 -21.13 2.91 10.18
CA VAL A 689 -21.20 2.07 8.98
C VAL A 689 -20.25 2.64 7.94
N GLY A 690 -19.35 1.82 7.42
CA GLY A 690 -18.47 2.17 6.30
C GLY A 690 -19.02 1.57 5.01
N ILE A 691 -19.37 2.39 4.05
CA ILE A 691 -19.88 1.98 2.74
C ILE A 691 -18.82 2.31 1.70
N VAL A 692 -18.33 1.31 0.97
CA VAL A 692 -17.35 1.47 -0.10
C VAL A 692 -17.84 0.73 -1.35
N GLY A 693 -17.79 1.39 -2.51
CA GLY A 693 -18.24 0.73 -3.72
C GLY A 693 -17.71 1.33 -5.01
N THR A 694 -17.93 0.61 -6.09
CA THR A 694 -17.56 1.02 -7.45
C THR A 694 -18.68 0.69 -8.44
N SER A 695 -18.75 1.45 -9.53
CA SER A 695 -19.51 1.02 -10.71
C SER A 695 -18.81 -0.13 -11.42
N LYS A 696 -19.52 -0.78 -12.35
CA LYS A 696 -18.92 -1.82 -13.20
C LYS A 696 -17.72 -1.29 -14.00
N SER A 697 -16.80 -2.18 -14.31
CA SER A 697 -15.65 -1.94 -15.20
C SER A 697 -15.41 -3.11 -16.14
N GLN A 698 -14.48 -2.96 -17.08
CA GLN A 698 -14.10 -4.02 -18.01
C GLN A 698 -12.69 -4.51 -17.68
N ASP A 699 -12.45 -5.79 -17.95
CA ASP A 699 -11.13 -6.41 -17.85
C ASP A 699 -10.89 -7.35 -19.03
N ASP A 700 -9.64 -7.78 -19.20
CA ASP A 700 -9.26 -8.69 -20.26
C ASP A 700 -9.84 -10.09 -20.01
N GLY A 701 -10.17 -10.79 -21.07
CA GLY A 701 -10.78 -12.11 -21.01
C GLY A 701 -10.26 -13.05 -22.12
N PRO A 702 -10.73 -14.31 -22.13
CA PRO A 702 -10.25 -15.31 -23.09
C PRO A 702 -10.54 -14.94 -24.56
N SER A 703 -11.54 -14.12 -24.80
CA SER A 703 -11.91 -13.64 -26.14
C SER A 703 -11.17 -12.36 -26.57
N GLY A 704 -10.25 -11.86 -25.74
CA GLY A 704 -9.45 -10.68 -26.02
C GLY A 704 -9.59 -9.57 -24.98
N PRO A 705 -8.99 -8.40 -25.26
CA PRO A 705 -8.98 -7.26 -24.34
C PRO A 705 -10.39 -6.74 -24.03
N LEU A 706 -10.65 -6.42 -22.77
CA LEU A 706 -11.89 -5.80 -22.27
C LEU A 706 -13.17 -6.62 -22.53
N THR A 707 -13.05 -7.94 -22.60
CA THR A 707 -14.20 -8.83 -22.89
C THR A 707 -14.92 -9.34 -21.63
N ILE A 708 -14.34 -9.13 -20.44
CA ILE A 708 -14.96 -9.48 -19.15
C ILE A 708 -15.51 -8.25 -18.48
N THR A 709 -16.76 -8.34 -18.01
CA THR A 709 -17.37 -7.32 -17.14
C THR A 709 -17.11 -7.68 -15.69
N LEU A 710 -16.37 -6.83 -14.98
CA LEU A 710 -16.31 -6.82 -13.51
C LEU A 710 -17.58 -6.13 -13.00
N PRO A 711 -18.45 -6.80 -12.22
CA PRO A 711 -19.69 -6.21 -11.72
C PRO A 711 -19.45 -4.99 -10.83
N ALA A 712 -20.43 -4.11 -10.74
CA ALA A 712 -20.48 -3.12 -9.68
C ALA A 712 -20.63 -3.82 -8.33
N TYR A 713 -20.04 -3.25 -7.28
CA TYR A 713 -20.20 -3.77 -5.93
C TYR A 713 -20.34 -2.67 -4.91
N THR A 714 -20.94 -3.01 -3.77
CA THR A 714 -21.00 -2.17 -2.57
C THR A 714 -20.68 -3.04 -1.36
N VAL A 715 -19.53 -2.80 -0.75
CA VAL A 715 -19.13 -3.46 0.51
C VAL A 715 -19.54 -2.58 1.67
N VAL A 716 -20.21 -3.16 2.65
CA VAL A 716 -20.64 -2.48 3.87
C VAL A 716 -19.89 -3.07 5.05
N ASN A 717 -19.21 -2.20 5.78
CA ASN A 717 -18.58 -2.50 7.07
C ASN A 717 -19.40 -1.85 8.18
N ALA A 718 -19.37 -2.40 9.39
CA ALA A 718 -20.07 -1.81 10.53
C ALA A 718 -19.23 -1.97 11.79
N PHE A 719 -19.36 -1.03 12.71
CA PHE A 719 -18.77 -1.14 14.04
C PHE A 719 -19.66 -0.54 15.11
N VAL A 720 -19.50 -1.06 16.33
CA VAL A 720 -20.06 -0.48 17.56
C VAL A 720 -18.93 -0.43 18.58
N SER A 721 -18.72 0.73 19.17
CA SER A 721 -17.72 0.97 20.21
C SER A 721 -18.42 1.43 21.50
N TYR A 722 -18.06 0.81 22.61
CA TYR A 722 -18.59 1.15 23.93
C TYR A 722 -17.46 1.41 24.92
N SER A 723 -17.41 2.61 25.48
CA SER A 723 -16.45 3.00 26.52
C SER A 723 -16.91 2.47 27.86
N LEU A 724 -16.34 1.33 28.29
CA LEU A 724 -16.59 0.71 29.59
C LEU A 724 -16.18 1.63 30.76
N THR A 725 -15.10 2.37 30.54
CA THR A 725 -14.56 3.43 31.40
C THR A 725 -13.95 4.50 30.56
N PRO A 726 -13.57 5.69 31.06
CA PRO A 726 -12.85 6.71 30.30
C PRO A 726 -11.53 6.22 29.67
N LYS A 727 -10.99 5.10 30.15
CA LYS A 727 -9.73 4.51 29.68
C LYS A 727 -9.90 3.20 28.90
N ALA A 728 -11.06 2.55 28.97
CA ALA A 728 -11.28 1.23 28.38
C ALA A 728 -12.45 1.24 27.39
N THR A 729 -12.20 0.87 26.15
CA THR A 729 -13.20 0.81 25.06
C THR A 729 -13.26 -0.59 24.48
N LEU A 730 -14.47 -1.13 24.39
CA LEU A 730 -14.79 -2.37 23.68
C LEU A 730 -15.33 -2.01 22.29
N THR A 731 -14.81 -2.65 21.24
CA THR A 731 -15.30 -2.48 19.86
C THR A 731 -15.64 -3.83 19.25
N LEU A 732 -16.82 -3.93 18.66
CA LEU A 732 -17.23 -5.02 17.77
C LEU A 732 -17.27 -4.47 16.34
N ALA A 733 -16.57 -5.11 15.42
CA ALA A 733 -16.52 -4.69 14.03
C ALA A 733 -16.77 -5.86 13.08
N ALA A 734 -17.52 -5.60 12.01
CA ALA A 734 -17.76 -6.54 10.93
C ALA A 734 -17.34 -5.91 9.59
N ASN A 735 -16.42 -6.54 8.90
CA ASN A 735 -16.07 -6.17 7.53
C ASN A 735 -16.89 -7.01 6.55
N ASN A 736 -17.28 -6.39 5.42
CA ASN A 736 -18.13 -7.01 4.40
C ASN A 736 -19.36 -7.68 5.04
N LEU A 737 -20.14 -6.90 5.83
CA LEU A 737 -21.25 -7.37 6.66
C LEU A 737 -22.24 -8.25 5.90
N PHE A 738 -22.56 -7.90 4.65
CA PHE A 738 -23.52 -8.63 3.81
C PHE A 738 -22.88 -9.72 2.98
N ASN A 739 -21.57 -10.00 3.19
CA ASN A 739 -20.84 -11.04 2.47
C ASN A 739 -20.89 -10.88 0.95
N GLU A 740 -20.77 -9.64 0.45
CA GLU A 740 -20.79 -9.30 -0.98
C GLU A 740 -19.60 -9.92 -1.71
N ILE A 741 -19.80 -10.35 -2.96
CA ILE A 741 -18.72 -10.77 -3.85
C ILE A 741 -18.24 -9.55 -4.65
N ALA A 742 -17.19 -8.92 -4.20
CA ALA A 742 -16.59 -7.76 -4.85
C ALA A 742 -15.41 -8.20 -5.74
N TYR A 743 -15.68 -8.48 -7.01
CA TYR A 743 -14.64 -8.80 -7.98
C TYR A 743 -13.82 -7.56 -8.35
N THR A 744 -12.49 -7.68 -8.26
CA THR A 744 -11.54 -6.60 -8.56
C THR A 744 -10.74 -6.82 -9.84
N GLU A 745 -10.58 -8.08 -10.24
CA GLU A 745 -9.71 -8.48 -11.35
C GLU A 745 -10.17 -9.81 -11.96
N SER A 746 -10.14 -9.91 -13.30
CA SER A 746 -10.07 -11.18 -14.00
C SER A 746 -8.60 -11.61 -14.13
N ASN A 747 -8.30 -12.90 -14.15
CA ASN A 747 -6.93 -13.39 -14.27
C ASN A 747 -6.54 -13.50 -15.77
N ASP A 748 -6.51 -12.36 -16.48
CA ASP A 748 -6.16 -12.26 -17.90
C ASP A 748 -6.86 -13.33 -18.78
N GLY A 749 -8.13 -13.65 -18.45
CA GLY A 749 -8.91 -14.61 -19.17
C GLY A 749 -8.67 -16.09 -18.85
N ARG A 750 -7.90 -16.41 -17.81
CA ARG A 750 -7.55 -17.80 -17.43
C ARG A 750 -8.56 -18.41 -16.46
N GLY A 751 -9.85 -18.33 -16.71
CA GLY A 751 -10.86 -18.99 -15.89
C GLY A 751 -10.76 -18.73 -14.38
N ALA A 752 -10.29 -17.56 -13.97
CA ALA A 752 -10.15 -17.21 -12.56
C ALA A 752 -10.38 -15.72 -12.33
N ALA A 753 -10.90 -15.36 -11.15
CA ALA A 753 -11.12 -13.96 -10.77
C ALA A 753 -10.74 -13.71 -9.31
N ARG A 754 -10.29 -12.50 -9.03
CA ARG A 754 -9.97 -12.04 -7.69
C ARG A 754 -11.16 -11.33 -7.07
N ALA A 755 -11.47 -11.65 -5.83
CA ALA A 755 -12.48 -10.96 -5.05
C ALA A 755 -11.93 -10.53 -3.68
N TYR A 756 -12.61 -9.59 -3.03
CA TYR A 756 -12.35 -9.27 -1.63
C TYR A 756 -12.68 -10.46 -0.73
N THR A 757 -12.05 -10.50 0.44
CA THR A 757 -12.41 -11.45 1.50
C THR A 757 -13.87 -11.25 1.90
N GLY A 758 -14.59 -12.32 2.15
CA GLY A 758 -15.96 -12.30 2.62
C GLY A 758 -16.10 -11.67 4.01
N ARG A 759 -17.26 -11.83 4.63
CA ARG A 759 -17.51 -11.28 5.96
C ARG A 759 -16.49 -11.81 6.97
N THR A 760 -15.94 -10.88 7.76
CA THR A 760 -15.12 -11.16 8.95
C THR A 760 -15.62 -10.31 10.11
N VAL A 761 -15.71 -10.93 11.31
CA VAL A 761 -16.15 -10.27 12.54
C VAL A 761 -15.03 -10.30 13.56
N LYS A 762 -14.76 -9.16 14.19
CA LYS A 762 -13.70 -8.98 15.20
C LYS A 762 -14.25 -8.29 16.43
N ALA A 763 -13.73 -8.67 17.59
CA ALA A 763 -13.91 -7.91 18.83
C ALA A 763 -12.56 -7.41 19.32
N SER A 764 -12.51 -6.20 19.84
CA SER A 764 -11.31 -5.63 20.44
C SER A 764 -11.60 -4.90 21.73
N ILE A 765 -10.67 -4.98 22.66
CA ILE A 765 -10.65 -4.16 23.87
C ILE A 765 -9.37 -3.33 23.88
N ARG A 766 -9.53 -2.02 24.02
CA ARG A 766 -8.43 -1.05 24.10
C ARG A 766 -8.42 -0.41 25.48
N TYR A 767 -7.24 -0.31 26.07
CA TYR A 767 -7.01 0.39 27.31
C TYR A 767 -5.99 1.52 27.09
N ASN A 768 -6.36 2.75 27.44
CA ASN A 768 -5.50 3.94 27.38
C ASN A 768 -5.00 4.29 28.80
N PHE A 769 -3.74 4.68 28.96
CA PHE A 769 -3.13 4.96 30.26
C PHE A 769 -2.16 6.15 30.22
#